data_2c3d19a20228f05e449e9c965631fae0
#
_entry.id   2c3d19a20228f05e449e9c965631fae0
#
_cell.length_a   1.000
_cell.length_b   1.000
_cell.length_c   1.000
_cell.angle_alpha   90.00
_cell.angle_beta   90.00
_cell.angle_gamma   90.00
#
_symmetry.space_group_name_H-M   'P 1'
#
loop_
_entity.id
_entity.type
_entity.pdbx_description
1 polymer ?
#
loop_
_entity_poly.entity_id
_entity_poly.type
_entity_poly.pdbx_seq_one_letter_code
_entity_poly.pdbx_strand_id
1 'polypeptide(L)'
;MSARPTDGLHRLRLPNGVTLLVQRRAAAPAAALVTHVRAGFLDEPDEVQGISHVLEHMLFKGTPSLGPGELAQRTKALGGSLNAYTSYDRTVYYASVPARHAVEAMALQADQVRNPLFDADELRRELGVIIQEAKRKLDTPGAVTGETLHELLFDQHRIRRWRIGYEAVLEGFTRDQVADYHRSRYIPSRTIVALVGDVEPEEALAALTAQWGDWALPAQPFPIGPTESGPATARVRRLEGDVAMVDLSLGWRGVGPLDPAEAAMDVAAAVLTGGRGAQLSRLLREPGVVAGVGAGHYGTTDADGATPAGVFAIGAELDASRMTETLGTVAATLRALRDSGPTADELLRAQTMLRVRLQRRLERYEARATALADAEASADPGHIDREEEAILAVTRNDVRDVAAAFLDPALTSAVAYFPRSSNEPFDLDRVAEAMRAPARPMAPLTVPTAAARPLAAPPQAMRRTDHGVLHVALPGLDLLVARHGDVPQVGLSIYRPRPAVTDPMLAGLEALGLRALVRGTQRLEAAQLAVAIEAMGGVLSPSLGADVIGLGTTVLAERVGDAARLLLEVLETPRLDDAGIAIERDLLLDDARSVADDMMRFPFQLALGHAFDDVGYGAPAFGTPESLGHFTAERVRRWHADFAASGPTTVVAVGNMEPERLADLLLEQLSRLAGPGATVAPPVQAPSGSLTAPRPGARAAHRDRQQAALAMLFPGPSRRQPERHAAEVWGAIAGGLGGRLFESLRSARSLAYTVMASSWQRQRAGGLLTYIAMAPERLDEARDAMLEELARFRAEPPTAEEVQRATAMLSGQAEVARQSAGAVAGEIADAWLLGEGLIELDDPAAPYRDVSAEAVHAVSAAFDPAIRAEGVVSPERSE
;
A
#
# COMPACT_ATOMS: atom_id res chain seq x y z
N MET A 1 -15.54 17.63 21.63
CA MET A 1 -14.14 17.20 21.59
C MET A 1 -14.15 15.89 20.82
N SER A 2 -13.34 15.72 19.79
CA SER A 2 -13.17 14.40 19.15
C SER A 2 -12.56 13.43 20.17
N ALA A 3 -12.95 12.16 20.13
CA ALA A 3 -12.36 11.14 20.97
C ALA A 3 -10.84 11.08 20.71
N ARG A 4 -10.04 10.97 21.77
CA ARG A 4 -8.59 10.81 21.65
C ARG A 4 -8.24 9.38 21.20
N PRO A 5 -7.15 9.19 20.47
CA PRO A 5 -6.67 7.85 20.10
C PRO A 5 -6.55 6.87 21.28
N THR A 6 -6.17 7.35 22.47
CA THR A 6 -6.01 6.52 23.68
C THR A 6 -7.27 6.35 24.53
N ASP A 7 -8.41 6.94 24.16
CA ASP A 7 -9.65 6.77 24.92
C ASP A 7 -10.03 5.28 25.01
N GLY A 8 -10.26 4.82 26.24
CA GLY A 8 -10.58 3.42 26.53
C GLY A 8 -9.38 2.44 26.45
N LEU A 9 -8.15 2.97 26.46
CA LEU A 9 -6.95 2.14 26.54
C LEU A 9 -6.72 1.64 27.97
N HIS A 10 -6.56 0.32 28.13
CA HIS A 10 -6.10 -0.32 29.34
C HIS A 10 -4.62 -0.67 29.22
N ARG A 11 -3.79 -0.24 30.16
CA ARG A 11 -2.35 -0.48 30.20
C ARG A 11 -1.98 -1.21 31.49
N LEU A 12 -1.28 -2.33 31.35
CA LEU A 12 -0.79 -3.14 32.48
C LEU A 12 0.69 -3.52 32.24
N ARG A 13 1.56 -3.20 33.19
CA ARG A 13 2.94 -3.70 33.19
C ARG A 13 3.04 -4.89 34.14
N LEU A 14 3.45 -6.05 33.62
CA LEU A 14 3.62 -7.27 34.39
C LEU A 14 4.88 -7.21 35.27
N PRO A 15 4.95 -7.99 36.36
CA PRO A 15 6.12 -8.03 37.24
C PRO A 15 7.42 -8.44 36.53
N ASN A 16 7.36 -9.23 35.46
CA ASN A 16 8.51 -9.59 34.63
C ASN A 16 8.95 -8.50 33.66
N GLY A 17 8.17 -7.44 33.51
CA GLY A 17 8.50 -6.27 32.68
C GLY A 17 7.78 -6.20 31.34
N VAL A 18 7.02 -7.21 30.91
CA VAL A 18 6.17 -7.14 29.72
C VAL A 18 5.10 -6.06 29.92
N THR A 19 4.88 -5.21 28.90
CA THR A 19 3.78 -4.23 28.88
C THR A 19 2.63 -4.75 28.04
N LEU A 20 1.42 -4.74 28.59
CA LEU A 20 0.18 -5.13 27.92
C LEU A 20 -0.67 -3.88 27.66
N LEU A 21 -1.15 -3.74 26.43
CA LEU A 21 -2.04 -2.66 25.97
C LEU A 21 -3.31 -3.30 25.40
N VAL A 22 -4.48 -2.95 25.91
CA VAL A 22 -5.75 -3.46 25.38
C VAL A 22 -6.71 -2.31 25.14
N GLN A 23 -7.28 -2.24 23.93
CA GLN A 23 -8.29 -1.24 23.60
C GLN A 23 -9.48 -1.85 22.87
N ARG A 24 -10.68 -1.71 23.42
CA ARG A 24 -11.91 -2.16 22.76
C ARG A 24 -12.28 -1.25 21.59
N ARG A 25 -12.56 -1.87 20.43
CA ARG A 25 -13.12 -1.24 19.23
C ARG A 25 -14.08 -2.20 18.56
N ALA A 26 -15.36 -1.81 18.44
CA ALA A 26 -16.44 -2.67 17.97
C ALA A 26 -16.98 -2.29 16.58
N ALA A 27 -16.20 -1.56 15.75
CA ALA A 27 -16.61 -1.20 14.40
C ALA A 27 -16.64 -2.41 13.45
N ALA A 28 -15.84 -3.45 13.74
CA ALA A 28 -15.85 -4.73 13.05
C ALA A 28 -15.68 -5.86 14.09
N PRO A 29 -16.22 -7.08 13.84
CA PRO A 29 -16.10 -8.23 14.74
C PRO A 29 -14.71 -8.89 14.64
N ALA A 30 -13.66 -8.10 14.77
CA ALA A 30 -12.27 -8.47 14.57
C ALA A 30 -11.40 -8.06 15.76
N ALA A 31 -10.22 -8.67 15.86
CA ALA A 31 -9.18 -8.29 16.80
C ALA A 31 -7.82 -8.35 16.11
N ALA A 32 -6.97 -7.38 16.39
CA ALA A 32 -5.57 -7.36 15.96
C ALA A 32 -4.66 -7.43 17.19
N LEU A 33 -3.75 -8.38 17.17
CA LEU A 33 -2.72 -8.61 18.17
C LEU A 33 -1.37 -8.24 17.59
N VAL A 34 -0.63 -7.41 18.33
CA VAL A 34 0.71 -6.96 17.96
C VAL A 34 1.67 -7.28 19.11
N THR A 35 2.71 -8.03 18.83
CA THR A 35 3.85 -8.20 19.75
C THR A 35 5.02 -7.40 19.18
N HIS A 36 5.34 -6.31 19.86
CA HIS A 36 6.44 -5.40 19.54
C HIS A 36 7.62 -5.73 20.44
N VAL A 37 8.72 -6.17 19.86
CA VAL A 37 9.98 -6.42 20.56
C VAL A 37 10.94 -5.27 20.23
N ARG A 38 11.42 -4.56 21.26
CA ARG A 38 12.40 -3.47 21.13
C ARG A 38 13.78 -4.04 20.86
N ALA A 39 13.97 -4.57 19.66
CA ALA A 39 15.21 -5.09 19.11
C ALA A 39 15.11 -5.11 17.59
N GLY A 40 16.07 -4.50 16.91
CA GLY A 40 16.09 -4.38 15.45
C GLY A 40 17.52 -4.24 14.91
N PHE A 41 17.64 -3.71 13.70
CA PHE A 41 18.93 -3.62 12.99
C PHE A 41 19.99 -2.79 13.72
N LEU A 42 19.60 -1.81 14.54
CA LEU A 42 20.55 -0.99 15.32
C LEU A 42 21.15 -1.74 16.50
N ASP A 43 20.48 -2.81 16.96
CA ASP A 43 20.93 -3.64 18.10
C ASP A 43 21.90 -4.76 17.68
N GLU A 44 22.16 -4.90 16.38
CA GLU A 44 23.05 -5.94 15.84
C GLU A 44 24.51 -5.56 16.02
N PRO A 45 25.38 -6.46 16.57
CA PRO A 45 26.82 -6.36 16.40
C PRO A 45 27.21 -6.34 14.92
N ASP A 46 28.34 -5.71 14.58
CA ASP A 46 28.76 -5.55 13.18
C ASP A 46 29.07 -6.90 12.50
N GLU A 47 29.48 -7.90 13.26
CA GLU A 47 29.85 -9.24 12.79
C GLU A 47 28.65 -10.10 12.39
N VAL A 48 27.45 -9.72 12.84
CA VAL A 48 26.21 -10.47 12.61
C VAL A 48 25.11 -9.62 11.98
N GLN A 49 25.49 -8.69 11.12
CA GLN A 49 24.55 -7.83 10.39
C GLN A 49 23.52 -8.66 9.61
N GLY A 50 22.24 -8.35 9.82
CA GLY A 50 21.11 -9.06 9.21
C GLY A 50 20.51 -10.15 10.10
N ILE A 51 21.09 -10.44 11.27
CA ILE A 51 20.62 -11.50 12.18
C ILE A 51 19.21 -11.25 12.71
N SER A 52 18.79 -9.98 12.88
CA SER A 52 17.43 -9.63 13.31
C SER A 52 16.38 -10.09 12.29
N HIS A 53 16.68 -9.93 11.01
CA HIS A 53 15.80 -10.37 9.94
C HIS A 53 15.80 -11.92 9.80
N VAL A 54 16.95 -12.55 9.94
CA VAL A 54 17.04 -14.02 10.00
C VAL A 54 16.22 -14.56 11.18
N LEU A 55 16.31 -13.91 12.34
CA LEU A 55 15.54 -14.29 13.51
C LEU A 55 14.02 -14.16 13.27
N GLU A 56 13.59 -13.04 12.64
CA GLU A 56 12.20 -12.85 12.25
C GLU A 56 11.66 -14.04 11.46
N HIS A 57 12.36 -14.48 10.41
CA HIS A 57 12.00 -15.62 9.58
C HIS A 57 11.96 -16.93 10.37
N MET A 58 12.94 -17.14 11.25
CA MET A 58 13.06 -18.37 12.02
C MET A 58 11.94 -18.55 13.05
N LEU A 59 11.29 -17.47 13.51
CA LEU A 59 10.14 -17.57 14.41
C LEU A 59 8.89 -18.18 13.76
N PHE A 60 8.86 -18.32 12.43
CA PHE A 60 7.82 -19.03 11.69
C PHE A 60 8.15 -20.51 11.45
N LYS A 61 9.34 -21.00 11.88
CA LYS A 61 9.83 -22.34 11.56
C LYS A 61 9.61 -23.36 12.65
N GLY A 62 8.74 -23.07 13.60
CA GLY A 62 8.25 -24.01 14.58
C GLY A 62 8.63 -23.71 16.03
N THR A 63 7.86 -24.30 16.92
CA THR A 63 8.01 -24.30 18.38
C THR A 63 7.97 -25.74 18.87
N PRO A 64 8.19 -26.01 20.17
CA PRO A 64 7.99 -27.35 20.71
C PRO A 64 6.57 -27.91 20.51
N SER A 65 5.57 -27.04 20.35
CA SER A 65 4.17 -27.42 20.16
C SER A 65 3.69 -27.35 18.71
N LEU A 66 4.45 -26.72 17.80
CA LEU A 66 4.08 -26.45 16.41
C LEU A 66 5.21 -26.79 15.46
N GLY A 67 4.93 -27.59 14.44
CA GLY A 67 5.88 -27.84 13.35
C GLY A 67 6.06 -26.63 12.42
N PRO A 68 7.06 -26.68 11.51
CA PRO A 68 7.24 -25.66 10.47
C PRO A 68 5.96 -25.46 9.64
N GLY A 69 5.55 -24.20 9.44
CA GLY A 69 4.32 -23.86 8.70
C GLY A 69 3.01 -24.00 9.49
N GLU A 70 2.99 -24.76 10.58
CA GLU A 70 1.77 -25.07 11.34
C GLU A 70 1.18 -23.82 12.03
N LEU A 71 2.02 -22.89 12.47
CA LEU A 71 1.57 -21.60 13.01
C LEU A 71 0.68 -20.85 12.00
N ALA A 72 1.15 -20.74 10.76
CA ALA A 72 0.40 -20.07 9.71
C ALA A 72 -0.89 -20.83 9.35
N GLN A 73 -0.83 -22.16 9.31
CA GLN A 73 -2.01 -22.99 9.06
C GLN A 73 -3.06 -22.86 10.16
N ARG A 74 -2.66 -22.86 11.45
CA ARG A 74 -3.57 -22.66 12.56
C ARG A 74 -4.18 -21.26 12.57
N THR A 75 -3.39 -20.22 12.31
CA THR A 75 -3.93 -18.86 12.22
C THR A 75 -4.94 -18.73 11.08
N LYS A 76 -4.67 -19.36 9.93
CA LYS A 76 -5.65 -19.44 8.82
C LYS A 76 -6.92 -20.18 9.23
N ALA A 77 -6.79 -21.28 9.97
CA ALA A 77 -7.94 -22.06 10.46
C ALA A 77 -8.84 -21.26 11.43
N LEU A 78 -8.26 -20.26 12.14
CA LEU A 78 -9.02 -19.29 12.94
C LEU A 78 -9.67 -18.18 12.08
N GLY A 79 -9.51 -18.21 10.77
CA GLY A 79 -9.97 -17.15 9.88
C GLY A 79 -9.09 -15.91 9.88
N GLY A 80 -7.85 -16.02 10.36
CA GLY A 80 -6.93 -14.91 10.51
C GLY A 80 -5.81 -14.86 9.48
N SER A 81 -5.03 -13.80 9.60
CA SER A 81 -3.76 -13.59 8.92
C SER A 81 -2.70 -13.21 9.94
N LEU A 82 -1.44 -13.56 9.65
CA LEU A 82 -0.29 -13.13 10.44
C LEU A 82 0.85 -12.70 9.52
N ASN A 83 1.70 -11.84 10.06
CA ASN A 83 2.94 -11.45 9.42
C ASN A 83 3.91 -10.85 10.46
N ALA A 84 5.10 -10.48 10.03
CA ALA A 84 6.07 -9.76 10.85
C ALA A 84 6.85 -8.77 9.97
N TYR A 85 7.57 -7.87 10.63
CA TYR A 85 8.59 -7.05 10.00
C TYR A 85 9.66 -6.63 11.00
N THR A 86 10.88 -6.46 10.50
CA THR A 86 12.00 -5.92 11.24
C THR A 86 12.33 -4.51 10.77
N SER A 87 12.53 -3.59 11.71
CA SER A 87 12.95 -2.22 11.48
C SER A 87 14.28 -1.91 12.18
N TYR A 88 14.67 -0.65 12.22
CA TYR A 88 15.91 -0.22 12.83
C TYR A 88 15.98 -0.52 14.33
N ASP A 89 14.88 -0.30 15.04
CA ASP A 89 14.76 -0.28 16.50
C ASP A 89 13.86 -1.38 17.06
N ARG A 90 13.21 -2.17 16.18
CA ARG A 90 12.18 -3.14 16.59
C ARG A 90 11.98 -4.26 15.60
N THR A 91 11.44 -5.36 16.14
CA THR A 91 10.80 -6.42 15.34
C THR A 91 9.36 -6.57 15.83
N VAL A 92 8.42 -6.61 14.90
CA VAL A 92 6.98 -6.63 15.19
C VAL A 92 6.34 -7.86 14.57
N TYR A 93 5.64 -8.63 15.39
CA TYR A 93 4.81 -9.76 14.98
C TYR A 93 3.35 -9.37 15.15
N TYR A 94 2.54 -9.58 14.15
CA TYR A 94 1.13 -9.20 14.21
C TYR A 94 0.22 -10.24 13.60
N ALA A 95 -0.99 -10.35 14.16
CA ALA A 95 -2.04 -11.20 13.67
C ALA A 95 -3.37 -10.46 13.73
N SER A 96 -4.19 -10.62 12.69
CA SER A 96 -5.57 -10.15 12.65
C SER A 96 -6.49 -11.34 12.52
N VAL A 97 -7.46 -11.46 13.43
CA VAL A 97 -8.40 -12.60 13.51
C VAL A 97 -9.82 -12.10 13.78
N PRO A 98 -10.86 -12.88 13.49
CA PRO A 98 -12.19 -12.66 14.07
C PRO A 98 -12.11 -12.58 15.60
N ALA A 99 -12.84 -11.63 16.22
CA ALA A 99 -12.72 -11.33 17.65
C ALA A 99 -12.94 -12.57 18.54
N ARG A 100 -13.82 -13.50 18.15
CA ARG A 100 -14.10 -14.77 18.85
C ARG A 100 -12.87 -15.68 18.98
N HIS A 101 -11.82 -15.48 18.16
CA HIS A 101 -10.58 -16.27 18.16
C HIS A 101 -9.37 -15.51 18.73
N ALA A 102 -9.59 -14.35 19.35
CA ALA A 102 -8.51 -13.52 19.88
C ALA A 102 -7.66 -14.26 20.92
N VAL A 103 -8.27 -15.04 21.82
CA VAL A 103 -7.55 -15.78 22.88
C VAL A 103 -6.64 -16.86 22.29
N GLU A 104 -7.10 -17.58 21.28
CA GLU A 104 -6.29 -18.59 20.59
C GLU A 104 -5.11 -17.94 19.85
N ALA A 105 -5.33 -16.81 19.18
CA ALA A 105 -4.27 -16.03 18.52
C ALA A 105 -3.21 -15.52 19.52
N MET A 106 -3.63 -15.08 20.73
CA MET A 106 -2.71 -14.69 21.81
C MET A 106 -1.80 -15.87 22.20
N ALA A 107 -2.34 -17.07 22.35
CA ALA A 107 -1.56 -18.25 22.71
C ALA A 107 -0.56 -18.64 21.62
N LEU A 108 -0.98 -18.64 20.36
CA LEU A 108 -0.13 -18.93 19.20
C LEU A 108 1.04 -17.94 19.07
N GLN A 109 0.77 -16.63 19.21
CA GLN A 109 1.81 -15.61 19.08
C GLN A 109 2.76 -15.61 20.28
N ALA A 110 2.27 -15.87 21.50
CA ALA A 110 3.11 -16.01 22.68
C ALA A 110 4.07 -17.19 22.53
N ASP A 111 3.60 -18.35 22.06
CA ASP A 111 4.45 -19.51 21.81
C ASP A 111 5.49 -19.23 20.71
N GLN A 112 5.07 -18.59 19.59
CA GLN A 112 5.96 -18.17 18.52
C GLN A 112 7.14 -17.34 19.01
N VAL A 113 6.87 -16.32 19.80
CA VAL A 113 7.89 -15.34 20.22
C VAL A 113 8.77 -15.86 21.35
N ARG A 114 8.19 -16.66 22.25
CA ARG A 114 8.87 -17.14 23.47
C ARG A 114 9.67 -18.41 23.26
N ASN A 115 9.20 -19.32 22.41
CA ASN A 115 9.65 -20.72 22.36
C ASN A 115 10.09 -21.21 20.95
N PRO A 116 10.79 -20.42 20.11
CA PRO A 116 11.21 -20.91 18.78
C PRO A 116 12.23 -22.07 18.90
N LEU A 117 12.14 -23.05 17.98
CA LEU A 117 13.00 -24.23 18.01
C LEU A 117 14.42 -24.01 17.44
N PHE A 118 14.57 -23.15 16.45
CA PHE A 118 15.81 -22.94 15.70
C PHE A 118 16.43 -24.25 15.17
N ASP A 119 15.67 -24.97 14.33
CA ASP A 119 16.19 -26.15 13.64
C ASP A 119 17.29 -25.77 12.63
N ALA A 120 18.41 -26.53 12.61
CA ALA A 120 19.57 -26.19 11.79
C ALA A 120 19.32 -26.40 10.28
N ASP A 121 18.48 -27.36 9.91
CA ASP A 121 18.15 -27.64 8.51
C ASP A 121 17.12 -26.62 8.00
N GLU A 122 16.16 -26.20 8.84
CA GLU A 122 15.25 -25.09 8.52
C GLU A 122 16.03 -23.77 8.35
N LEU A 123 16.99 -23.48 9.23
CA LEU A 123 17.83 -22.30 9.10
C LEU A 123 18.58 -22.29 7.77
N ARG A 124 19.20 -23.42 7.39
CA ARG A 124 19.94 -23.50 6.11
C ARG A 124 19.01 -23.23 4.90
N ARG A 125 17.81 -23.77 4.92
CA ARG A 125 16.81 -23.52 3.87
C ARG A 125 16.38 -22.07 3.84
N GLU A 126 16.12 -21.49 5.01
CA GLU A 126 15.62 -20.12 5.11
C GLU A 126 16.68 -19.08 4.76
N LEU A 127 17.94 -19.31 5.09
CA LEU A 127 19.06 -18.47 4.61
C LEU A 127 19.09 -18.37 3.09
N GLY A 128 18.85 -19.49 2.38
CA GLY A 128 18.70 -19.46 0.93
C GLY A 128 17.56 -18.56 0.45
N VAL A 129 16.44 -18.57 1.15
CA VAL A 129 15.27 -17.71 0.85
C VAL A 129 15.60 -16.23 1.12
N ILE A 130 16.26 -15.92 2.24
CA ILE A 130 16.65 -14.55 2.60
C ILE A 130 17.68 -13.98 1.59
N ILE A 131 18.60 -14.81 1.12
CA ILE A 131 19.53 -14.42 0.05
C ILE A 131 18.79 -14.08 -1.24
N GLN A 132 17.77 -14.84 -1.63
CA GLN A 132 16.94 -14.50 -2.79
C GLN A 132 16.15 -13.18 -2.57
N GLU A 133 15.72 -12.93 -1.34
CA GLU A 133 15.09 -11.65 -0.99
C GLU A 133 16.08 -10.48 -1.11
N ALA A 134 17.32 -10.66 -0.64
CA ALA A 134 18.38 -9.66 -0.80
C ALA A 134 18.65 -9.36 -2.29
N LYS A 135 18.70 -10.39 -3.13
CA LYS A 135 18.86 -10.23 -4.59
C LYS A 135 17.69 -9.48 -5.22
N ARG A 136 16.44 -9.79 -4.82
CA ARG A 136 15.25 -9.04 -5.28
C ARG A 136 15.33 -7.56 -4.91
N LYS A 137 15.84 -7.24 -3.72
CA LYS A 137 16.03 -5.86 -3.28
C LYS A 137 17.00 -5.09 -4.19
N LEU A 138 18.06 -5.76 -4.69
CA LEU A 138 19.00 -5.19 -5.65
C LEU A 138 18.35 -4.88 -7.02
N ASP A 139 17.28 -5.58 -7.37
CA ASP A 139 16.49 -5.33 -8.58
C ASP A 139 15.46 -4.18 -8.43
N THR A 140 15.39 -3.55 -7.26
CA THR A 140 14.46 -2.46 -6.96
C THR A 140 15.23 -1.14 -6.80
N PRO A 141 15.27 -0.25 -7.82
CA PRO A 141 16.10 0.96 -7.82
C PRO A 141 15.90 1.84 -6.58
N GLY A 142 14.65 2.13 -6.20
CA GLY A 142 14.33 2.94 -5.03
C GLY A 142 14.80 2.34 -3.69
N ALA A 143 14.84 1.00 -3.58
CA ALA A 143 15.41 0.34 -2.40
C ALA A 143 16.93 0.50 -2.35
N VAL A 144 17.60 0.36 -3.50
CA VAL A 144 19.06 0.51 -3.61
C VAL A 144 19.48 1.95 -3.36
N THR A 145 18.80 2.94 -3.95
CA THR A 145 19.09 4.37 -3.71
C THR A 145 18.85 4.75 -2.26
N GLY A 146 17.78 4.26 -1.63
CA GLY A 146 17.49 4.51 -0.22
C GLY A 146 18.54 3.95 0.73
N GLU A 147 18.95 2.69 0.59
CA GLU A 147 20.04 2.10 1.43
C GLU A 147 21.37 2.81 1.19
N THR A 148 21.71 3.09 -0.07
CA THR A 148 22.93 3.81 -0.41
C THR A 148 22.93 5.23 0.15
N LEU A 149 21.78 5.90 0.20
CA LEU A 149 21.67 7.22 0.81
C LEU A 149 22.02 7.19 2.30
N HIS A 150 21.61 6.16 3.04
CA HIS A 150 22.00 5.99 4.44
C HIS A 150 23.51 5.81 4.60
N GLU A 151 24.16 5.04 3.72
CA GLU A 151 25.62 4.92 3.72
C GLU A 151 26.32 6.27 3.51
N LEU A 152 25.73 7.15 2.68
CA LEU A 152 26.32 8.46 2.42
C LEU A 152 26.08 9.48 3.53
N LEU A 153 24.96 9.35 4.26
CA LEU A 153 24.59 10.30 5.32
C LEU A 153 25.37 10.08 6.63
N PHE A 154 25.75 8.84 6.92
CA PHE A 154 26.33 8.47 8.21
C PHE A 154 27.68 7.79 8.03
N ASP A 155 28.66 8.15 8.89
CA ASP A 155 29.99 7.56 8.91
C ASP A 155 30.13 6.42 9.92
N GLN A 156 29.48 6.54 11.08
CA GLN A 156 29.64 5.64 12.22
C GLN A 156 28.34 4.99 12.66
N HIS A 157 27.24 5.76 12.64
CA HIS A 157 25.95 5.27 13.12
C HIS A 157 25.48 4.03 12.34
N ARG A 158 24.93 3.01 13.05
CA ARG A 158 24.54 1.73 12.43
C ARG A 158 23.40 1.84 11.44
N ILE A 159 22.65 2.93 11.37
CA ILE A 159 21.64 3.22 10.36
C ILE A 159 22.21 3.16 8.92
N ARG A 160 23.51 3.34 8.76
CA ARG A 160 24.20 3.27 7.46
C ARG A 160 24.29 1.88 6.84
N ARG A 161 24.02 0.85 7.63
CA ARG A 161 24.17 -0.54 7.18
C ARG A 161 22.96 -0.99 6.38
N TRP A 162 23.19 -1.85 5.39
CA TRP A 162 22.11 -2.52 4.67
C TRP A 162 21.36 -3.46 5.62
N ARG A 163 20.05 -3.24 5.76
CA ARG A 163 19.21 -3.89 6.77
C ARG A 163 19.12 -5.40 6.62
N ILE A 164 19.04 -5.90 5.38
CA ILE A 164 18.90 -7.34 5.12
C ILE A 164 20.21 -8.12 5.35
N GLY A 165 21.34 -7.44 5.46
CA GLY A 165 22.68 -8.04 5.53
C GLY A 165 23.26 -8.33 4.13
N TYR A 166 24.51 -8.77 4.11
CA TYR A 166 25.23 -9.16 2.90
C TYR A 166 25.28 -10.68 2.77
N GLU A 167 25.19 -11.21 1.53
CA GLU A 167 25.16 -12.64 1.21
C GLU A 167 26.24 -13.43 1.98
N ALA A 168 27.51 -12.95 1.96
CA ALA A 168 28.62 -13.60 2.65
C ALA A 168 28.46 -13.69 4.18
N VAL A 169 27.74 -12.75 4.81
CA VAL A 169 27.44 -12.77 6.24
C VAL A 169 26.29 -13.72 6.52
N LEU A 170 25.24 -13.66 5.68
CA LEU A 170 24.06 -14.50 5.79
C LEU A 170 24.41 -15.99 5.67
N GLU A 171 25.26 -16.37 4.73
CA GLU A 171 25.72 -17.77 4.54
C GLU A 171 26.48 -18.31 5.76
N GLY A 172 27.07 -17.42 6.56
CA GLY A 172 27.87 -17.79 7.74
C GLY A 172 27.07 -18.01 9.02
N PHE A 173 25.74 -17.72 9.05
CA PHE A 173 24.97 -17.84 10.27
C PHE A 173 24.80 -19.30 10.74
N THR A 174 25.02 -19.50 12.03
CA THR A 174 24.80 -20.75 12.70
C THR A 174 23.55 -20.72 13.58
N ARG A 175 22.96 -21.87 13.80
CA ARG A 175 21.81 -22.05 14.69
C ARG A 175 22.05 -21.44 16.08
N ASP A 176 23.24 -21.63 16.63
CA ASP A 176 23.58 -21.17 17.99
C ASP A 176 23.69 -19.64 18.05
N GLN A 177 24.23 -18.98 17.02
CA GLN A 177 24.24 -17.51 16.94
C GLN A 177 22.82 -16.94 16.93
N VAL A 178 21.90 -17.49 16.13
CA VAL A 178 20.50 -17.05 16.07
C VAL A 178 19.79 -17.28 17.39
N ALA A 179 19.98 -18.45 18.02
CA ALA A 179 19.40 -18.77 19.31
C ALA A 179 19.94 -17.89 20.45
N ASP A 180 21.25 -17.57 20.42
CA ASP A 180 21.87 -16.68 21.41
C ASP A 180 21.38 -15.24 21.24
N TYR A 181 21.23 -14.79 19.99
CA TYR A 181 20.66 -13.50 19.69
C TYR A 181 19.22 -13.40 20.20
N HIS A 182 18.36 -14.38 19.94
CA HIS A 182 17.01 -14.44 20.49
C HIS A 182 17.02 -14.32 22.01
N ARG A 183 17.77 -15.20 22.72
CA ARG A 183 17.80 -15.21 24.18
C ARG A 183 18.30 -13.89 24.80
N SER A 184 19.14 -13.16 24.07
CA SER A 184 19.68 -11.90 24.56
C SER A 184 18.81 -10.69 24.26
N ARG A 185 18.00 -10.73 23.18
CA ARG A 185 17.22 -9.58 22.66
C ARG A 185 15.73 -9.70 22.96
N TYR A 186 15.17 -10.90 22.88
CA TYR A 186 13.75 -11.16 23.10
C TYR A 186 13.50 -11.48 24.58
N ILE A 187 13.41 -10.42 25.36
CA ILE A 187 13.26 -10.50 26.82
C ILE A 187 11.99 -9.75 27.27
N PRO A 188 11.40 -10.14 28.42
CA PRO A 188 10.14 -9.56 28.91
C PRO A 188 10.15 -8.02 28.97
N SER A 189 11.21 -7.41 29.48
CA SER A 189 11.30 -5.96 29.66
C SER A 189 11.38 -5.14 28.35
N ARG A 190 11.62 -5.81 27.21
CA ARG A 190 11.65 -5.23 25.87
C ARG A 190 10.45 -5.57 25.03
N THR A 191 9.45 -6.27 25.61
CA THR A 191 8.29 -6.75 24.89
C THR A 191 7.04 -5.99 25.30
N ILE A 192 6.34 -5.48 24.28
CA ILE A 192 5.05 -4.82 24.40
C ILE A 192 4.05 -5.63 23.61
N VAL A 193 2.92 -5.97 24.21
CA VAL A 193 1.84 -6.71 23.55
C VAL A 193 0.61 -5.82 23.52
N ALA A 194 0.17 -5.44 22.32
CA ALA A 194 -1.00 -4.61 22.10
C ALA A 194 -2.13 -5.39 21.42
N LEU A 195 -3.33 -5.31 21.96
CA LEU A 195 -4.55 -5.91 21.41
C LEU A 195 -5.59 -4.82 21.19
N VAL A 196 -6.09 -4.71 19.97
CA VAL A 196 -7.16 -3.79 19.60
C VAL A 196 -8.25 -4.56 18.88
N GLY A 197 -9.51 -4.40 19.28
CA GLY A 197 -10.62 -5.10 18.62
C GLY A 197 -11.88 -5.17 19.46
N ASP A 198 -12.86 -5.94 18.99
CA ASP A 198 -14.10 -6.18 19.71
C ASP A 198 -13.91 -7.28 20.78
N VAL A 199 -13.19 -6.90 21.83
CA VAL A 199 -12.84 -7.77 22.96
C VAL A 199 -13.17 -7.08 24.28
N GLU A 200 -13.51 -7.86 25.31
CA GLU A 200 -13.69 -7.33 26.66
C GLU A 200 -12.31 -7.13 27.31
N PRO A 201 -11.96 -5.88 27.72
CA PRO A 201 -10.60 -5.55 28.15
C PRO A 201 -10.09 -6.37 29.34
N GLU A 202 -10.94 -6.62 30.35
CA GLU A 202 -10.55 -7.37 31.53
C GLU A 202 -10.25 -8.84 31.21
N GLU A 203 -11.07 -9.46 30.35
CA GLU A 203 -10.86 -10.84 29.90
C GLU A 203 -9.60 -10.97 29.06
N ALA A 204 -9.39 -10.00 28.15
CA ALA A 204 -8.21 -9.94 27.29
C ALA A 204 -6.92 -9.76 28.10
N LEU A 205 -6.91 -8.85 29.08
CA LEU A 205 -5.76 -8.66 29.98
C LEU A 205 -5.46 -9.91 30.82
N ALA A 206 -6.50 -10.59 31.28
CA ALA A 206 -6.32 -11.85 32.04
C ALA A 206 -5.71 -12.95 31.14
N ALA A 207 -6.19 -13.09 29.90
CA ALA A 207 -5.67 -14.06 28.94
C ALA A 207 -4.21 -13.74 28.55
N LEU A 208 -3.88 -12.47 28.26
CA LEU A 208 -2.51 -12.04 27.97
C LEU A 208 -1.58 -12.25 29.18
N THR A 209 -2.06 -11.95 30.40
CA THR A 209 -1.28 -12.18 31.61
C THR A 209 -0.96 -13.66 31.82
N ALA A 210 -1.89 -14.55 31.49
CA ALA A 210 -1.66 -16.01 31.57
C ALA A 210 -0.59 -16.47 30.53
N GLN A 211 -0.52 -15.83 29.36
CA GLN A 211 0.43 -16.20 28.30
C GLN A 211 1.83 -15.60 28.50
N TRP A 212 1.94 -14.44 29.14
CA TRP A 212 3.21 -13.68 29.20
C TRP A 212 3.78 -13.55 30.62
N GLY A 213 2.99 -13.82 31.66
CA GLY A 213 3.36 -13.51 33.06
C GLY A 213 4.45 -14.38 33.66
N ASP A 214 4.60 -15.60 33.21
CA ASP A 214 5.61 -16.58 33.69
C ASP A 214 6.92 -16.52 32.87
N TRP A 215 7.00 -15.68 31.84
CA TRP A 215 8.19 -15.57 31.03
C TRP A 215 9.33 -14.93 31.81
N ALA A 216 10.39 -15.70 32.05
CA ALA A 216 11.53 -15.31 32.87
C ALA A 216 12.83 -15.40 32.07
N LEU A 217 13.28 -14.28 31.56
CA LEU A 217 14.62 -14.11 30.99
C LEU A 217 15.26 -12.87 31.61
N PRO A 218 16.50 -12.96 32.10
CA PRO A 218 17.19 -11.82 32.66
C PRO A 218 17.52 -10.79 31.57
N ALA A 219 17.38 -9.51 31.93
CA ALA A 219 17.89 -8.44 31.11
C ALA A 219 19.43 -8.57 31.00
N GLN A 220 19.94 -8.52 29.78
CA GLN A 220 21.38 -8.50 29.53
C GLN A 220 21.78 -7.11 29.02
N PRO A 221 22.97 -6.61 29.35
CA PRO A 221 23.48 -5.37 28.80
C PRO A 221 23.63 -5.49 27.29
N PHE A 222 23.19 -4.47 26.58
CA PHE A 222 23.39 -4.36 25.14
C PHE A 222 24.64 -3.55 24.85
N PRO A 223 25.48 -3.95 23.89
CA PRO A 223 26.50 -3.07 23.38
C PRO A 223 25.81 -1.90 22.63
N ILE A 224 25.90 -0.71 23.20
CA ILE A 224 25.42 0.52 22.57
C ILE A 224 26.19 0.72 21.27
N GLY A 225 25.47 0.99 20.17
CA GLY A 225 26.06 1.32 18.89
C GLY A 225 26.81 2.66 18.94
N PRO A 226 27.65 2.96 17.92
CA PRO A 226 28.29 4.25 17.83
C PRO A 226 27.25 5.35 17.50
N THR A 227 27.40 6.49 18.17
CA THR A 227 26.70 7.72 17.80
C THR A 227 27.38 8.41 16.62
N GLU A 228 26.64 9.14 15.84
CA GLU A 228 27.20 9.96 14.76
C GLU A 228 27.79 11.24 15.31
N SER A 229 29.09 11.45 15.17
CA SER A 229 29.82 12.56 15.82
C SER A 229 30.40 13.60 14.85
N GLY A 230 30.47 13.29 13.57
CA GLY A 230 31.05 14.17 12.56
C GLY A 230 30.05 15.16 11.95
N PRO A 231 30.48 16.28 11.37
CA PRO A 231 29.61 17.18 10.63
C PRO A 231 29.07 16.47 9.40
N ALA A 232 27.86 16.85 8.97
CA ALA A 232 27.30 16.39 7.71
C ALA A 232 28.16 16.91 6.53
N THR A 233 28.42 16.05 5.56
CA THR A 233 29.16 16.40 4.34
C THR A 233 28.36 15.96 3.13
N ALA A 234 28.34 16.76 2.08
CA ALA A 234 27.75 16.39 0.81
C ALA A 234 28.51 15.23 0.16
N ARG A 235 27.77 14.20 -0.25
CA ARG A 235 28.32 13.02 -0.94
C ARG A 235 27.42 12.63 -2.08
N VAL A 236 27.99 12.10 -3.16
CA VAL A 236 27.26 11.74 -4.35
C VAL A 236 27.64 10.33 -4.80
N ARG A 237 26.65 9.54 -5.20
CA ARG A 237 26.87 8.23 -5.81
C ARG A 237 25.98 8.06 -7.03
N ARG A 238 26.57 7.71 -8.16
CA ARG A 238 25.90 7.28 -9.38
C ARG A 238 25.85 5.75 -9.40
N LEU A 239 24.68 5.21 -9.66
CA LEU A 239 24.40 3.80 -9.87
C LEU A 239 23.78 3.61 -11.25
N GLU A 240 23.88 2.42 -11.83
CA GLU A 240 23.38 2.13 -13.17
C GLU A 240 22.73 0.75 -13.24
N GLY A 241 21.68 0.63 -14.04
CA GLY A 241 21.02 -0.64 -14.29
C GLY A 241 20.12 -0.63 -15.53
N ASP A 242 19.46 -1.75 -15.75
CA ASP A 242 18.47 -1.90 -16.81
C ASP A 242 17.12 -1.34 -16.33
N VAL A 243 17.00 -0.02 -16.36
CA VAL A 243 15.80 0.73 -15.94
C VAL A 243 15.47 1.79 -17.00
N ALA A 244 14.18 2.16 -17.07
CA ALA A 244 13.71 3.16 -18.03
C ALA A 244 13.91 4.61 -17.53
N MET A 245 13.80 4.83 -16.22
CA MET A 245 13.83 6.14 -15.59
C MET A 245 14.96 6.22 -14.57
N VAL A 246 15.36 7.44 -14.22
CA VAL A 246 16.25 7.68 -13.10
C VAL A 246 15.47 7.67 -11.80
N ASP A 247 15.92 6.89 -10.81
CA ASP A 247 15.50 7.01 -9.42
C ASP A 247 16.50 7.88 -8.67
N LEU A 248 16.07 9.05 -8.19
CA LEU A 248 16.87 10.04 -7.48
C LEU A 248 16.48 10.08 -6.01
N SER A 249 17.46 9.96 -5.12
CA SER A 249 17.30 10.16 -3.67
C SER A 249 18.25 11.24 -3.18
N LEU A 250 17.70 12.30 -2.58
CA LEU A 250 18.43 13.38 -1.92
C LEU A 250 18.22 13.29 -0.42
N GLY A 251 19.23 13.52 0.41
CA GLY A 251 19.05 13.37 1.84
C GLY A 251 19.92 14.29 2.69
N TRP A 252 19.42 14.49 3.91
CA TRP A 252 20.06 15.23 5.00
C TRP A 252 19.89 14.44 6.30
N ARG A 253 20.82 14.62 7.22
CA ARG A 253 20.63 14.14 8.59
C ARG A 253 19.50 14.92 9.23
N GLY A 254 18.51 14.21 9.78
CA GLY A 254 17.38 14.76 10.52
C GLY A 254 17.54 14.54 12.03
N VAL A 255 16.43 14.63 12.74
CA VAL A 255 16.36 14.44 14.19
C VAL A 255 15.84 13.03 14.54
N GLY A 256 16.21 12.53 15.71
CA GLY A 256 15.69 11.28 16.26
C GLY A 256 14.27 11.43 16.82
N PRO A 257 13.65 10.31 17.25
CA PRO A 257 12.33 10.33 17.83
C PRO A 257 12.30 11.17 19.12
N LEU A 258 11.15 11.79 19.40
CA LEU A 258 10.91 12.66 20.55
C LEU A 258 11.70 13.98 20.56
N ASP A 259 12.46 14.28 19.51
CA ASP A 259 13.08 15.60 19.38
C ASP A 259 12.00 16.68 19.19
N PRO A 260 12.11 17.84 19.86
CA PRO A 260 11.14 18.94 19.68
C PRO A 260 10.97 19.40 18.22
N ALA A 261 11.94 19.19 17.36
CA ALA A 261 11.92 19.55 15.94
C ALA A 261 11.20 18.52 15.06
N GLU A 262 10.87 17.33 15.57
CA GLU A 262 10.31 16.22 14.80
C GLU A 262 9.01 16.62 14.07
N ALA A 263 8.03 17.16 14.79
CA ALA A 263 6.75 17.61 14.21
C ALA A 263 6.94 18.70 13.14
N ALA A 264 7.89 19.63 13.34
CA ALA A 264 8.19 20.66 12.35
C ALA A 264 8.86 20.09 11.10
N MET A 265 9.68 19.02 11.22
CA MET A 265 10.24 18.29 10.10
C MET A 265 9.17 17.59 9.27
N ASP A 266 8.20 16.93 9.92
CA ASP A 266 7.08 16.29 9.24
C ASP A 266 6.20 17.29 8.50
N VAL A 267 5.93 18.45 9.13
CA VAL A 267 5.20 19.53 8.47
C VAL A 267 6.00 20.10 7.31
N ALA A 268 7.35 20.26 7.42
CA ALA A 268 8.19 20.70 6.32
C ALA A 268 8.13 19.72 5.12
N ALA A 269 8.16 18.42 5.37
CA ALA A 269 7.98 17.40 4.33
C ALA A 269 6.60 17.50 3.66
N ALA A 270 5.53 17.70 4.43
CA ALA A 270 4.18 17.88 3.91
C ALA A 270 3.99 19.21 3.14
N VAL A 271 4.66 20.28 3.53
CA VAL A 271 4.71 21.55 2.78
C VAL A 271 5.37 21.33 1.42
N LEU A 272 6.46 20.55 1.38
CA LEU A 272 7.22 20.29 0.15
C LEU A 272 6.48 19.35 -0.82
N THR A 273 5.88 18.25 -0.33
CA THR A 273 5.32 17.20 -1.21
C THR A 273 3.99 16.60 -0.74
N GLY A 274 3.38 17.08 0.33
CA GLY A 274 2.12 16.58 0.88
C GLY A 274 0.91 16.88 -0.02
N GLY A 275 0.79 16.19 -1.15
CA GLY A 275 -0.26 16.37 -2.15
C GLY A 275 0.19 17.13 -3.39
N ARG A 276 -0.72 17.24 -4.38
CA ARG A 276 -0.44 17.90 -5.67
C ARG A 276 -0.31 19.43 -5.53
N GLY A 277 -0.94 20.02 -4.50
CA GLY A 277 -0.84 21.44 -4.16
C GLY A 277 0.44 21.83 -3.43
N ALA A 278 1.29 20.88 -3.05
CA ALA A 278 2.55 21.10 -2.35
C ALA A 278 3.62 21.73 -3.25
N GLN A 279 4.63 22.37 -2.64
CA GLN A 279 5.59 23.19 -3.37
C GLN A 279 6.34 22.46 -4.48
N LEU A 280 6.99 21.34 -4.19
CA LEU A 280 7.74 20.57 -5.20
C LEU A 280 6.80 19.85 -6.17
N SER A 281 5.64 19.38 -5.73
CA SER A 281 4.64 18.80 -6.61
C SER A 281 4.20 19.81 -7.68
N ARG A 282 3.94 21.05 -7.30
CA ARG A 282 3.56 22.14 -8.23
C ARG A 282 4.67 22.54 -9.21
N LEU A 283 5.93 22.44 -8.77
CA LEU A 283 7.08 22.91 -9.56
C LEU A 283 7.69 21.80 -10.44
N LEU A 284 7.55 20.55 -10.06
CA LEU A 284 8.20 19.42 -10.72
C LEU A 284 7.19 18.44 -11.35
N ARG A 285 6.23 17.94 -10.56
CA ARG A 285 5.28 16.92 -11.05
C ARG A 285 4.20 17.52 -11.94
N GLU A 286 3.60 18.66 -11.54
CA GLU A 286 2.50 19.26 -12.31
C GLU A 286 2.92 19.77 -13.69
N PRO A 287 4.13 20.32 -13.90
CA PRO A 287 4.62 20.63 -15.25
C PRO A 287 5.21 19.43 -16.00
N GLY A 288 5.30 18.23 -15.39
CA GLY A 288 5.83 17.03 -16.03
C GLY A 288 7.36 16.98 -16.10
N VAL A 289 8.06 17.68 -15.20
CA VAL A 289 9.52 17.60 -15.08
C VAL A 289 9.93 16.26 -14.47
N VAL A 290 9.14 15.75 -13.52
CA VAL A 290 9.30 14.42 -12.89
C VAL A 290 8.01 13.63 -12.96
N ALA A 291 8.09 12.32 -13.00
CA ALA A 291 6.94 11.43 -12.91
C ALA A 291 6.35 11.43 -11.50
N GLY A 292 7.20 11.44 -10.49
CA GLY A 292 6.83 11.48 -9.07
C GLY A 292 7.86 12.24 -8.24
N VAL A 293 7.40 12.87 -7.15
CA VAL A 293 8.26 13.49 -6.13
C VAL A 293 7.65 13.29 -4.75
N GLY A 294 8.47 12.90 -3.78
CA GLY A 294 8.08 12.71 -2.40
C GLY A 294 9.14 13.21 -1.43
N ALA A 295 8.72 13.73 -0.28
CA ALA A 295 9.60 14.07 0.82
C ALA A 295 9.09 13.42 2.11
N GLY A 296 10.00 13.07 2.99
CA GLY A 296 9.67 12.50 4.29
C GLY A 296 10.80 12.71 5.28
N HIS A 297 10.42 12.73 6.54
CA HIS A 297 11.31 12.63 7.68
C HIS A 297 10.99 11.37 8.46
N TYR A 298 11.99 10.71 9.00
CA TYR A 298 11.81 9.70 10.03
C TYR A 298 13.00 9.69 10.98
N GLY A 299 12.67 9.55 12.26
CA GLY A 299 13.62 9.36 13.33
C GLY A 299 13.69 7.90 13.77
N THR A 300 14.83 7.47 14.25
CA THR A 300 15.05 6.17 14.87
C THR A 300 16.07 6.27 15.98
N THR A 301 16.12 5.28 16.84
CA THR A 301 17.12 5.14 17.90
C THR A 301 17.31 3.66 18.21
N ASP A 302 18.37 3.28 18.92
CA ASP A 302 18.45 1.92 19.45
C ASP A 302 17.36 1.67 20.51
N ALA A 303 17.22 0.44 20.90
CA ALA A 303 16.14 0.02 21.81
C ALA A 303 16.20 0.73 23.20
N ASP A 304 17.30 1.31 23.58
CA ASP A 304 17.49 2.04 24.84
C ASP A 304 17.45 3.57 24.67
N GLY A 305 17.28 4.06 23.45
CA GLY A 305 17.22 5.50 23.14
C GLY A 305 18.60 6.19 23.15
N ALA A 306 19.68 5.42 23.15
CA ALA A 306 21.04 5.95 23.35
C ALA A 306 21.68 6.49 22.06
N THR A 307 21.22 6.04 20.90
CA THR A 307 21.77 6.44 19.58
C THR A 307 20.67 7.02 18.68
N PRO A 308 20.12 8.21 19.00
CA PRO A 308 19.12 8.81 18.15
C PRO A 308 19.72 9.25 16.81
N ALA A 309 19.01 8.99 15.72
CA ALA A 309 19.35 9.42 14.37
C ALA A 309 18.07 9.73 13.60
N GLY A 310 18.17 10.59 12.60
CA GLY A 310 17.07 10.88 11.71
C GLY A 310 17.54 11.12 10.28
N VAL A 311 16.62 10.93 9.34
CA VAL A 311 16.83 11.18 7.92
C VAL A 311 15.68 12.02 7.40
N PHE A 312 16.02 13.11 6.74
CA PHE A 312 15.09 13.81 5.86
C PHE A 312 15.48 13.48 4.42
N ALA A 313 14.54 12.95 3.65
CA ALA A 313 14.81 12.56 2.27
C ALA A 313 13.81 13.18 1.29
N ILE A 314 14.29 13.48 0.08
CA ILE A 314 13.46 13.84 -1.08
C ILE A 314 13.78 12.84 -2.19
N GLY A 315 12.78 12.09 -2.63
CA GLY A 315 12.89 11.16 -3.75
C GLY A 315 12.18 11.69 -4.99
N ALA A 316 12.70 11.38 -6.18
CA ALA A 316 12.04 11.71 -7.44
C ALA A 316 12.35 10.66 -8.52
N GLU A 317 11.35 10.38 -9.37
CA GLU A 317 11.49 9.56 -10.57
C GLU A 317 11.41 10.48 -11.81
N LEU A 318 12.44 10.43 -12.70
CA LEU A 318 12.58 11.40 -13.77
C LEU A 318 13.35 10.86 -14.99
N ASP A 319 13.16 11.51 -16.14
CA ASP A 319 14.06 11.35 -17.28
C ASP A 319 15.45 11.96 -16.97
N ALA A 320 16.52 11.29 -17.38
CA ALA A 320 17.91 11.70 -17.09
C ALA A 320 18.20 13.13 -17.53
N SER A 321 17.64 13.60 -18.65
CA SER A 321 17.82 14.97 -19.17
C SER A 321 17.22 16.06 -18.28
N ARG A 322 16.33 15.71 -17.33
CA ARG A 322 15.69 16.63 -16.37
C ARG A 322 16.45 16.78 -15.06
N MET A 323 17.57 16.06 -14.89
CA MET A 323 18.32 16.01 -13.62
C MET A 323 18.71 17.40 -13.11
N THR A 324 19.35 18.21 -13.92
CA THR A 324 19.82 19.56 -13.52
C THR A 324 18.66 20.48 -13.15
N GLU A 325 17.57 20.45 -13.90
CA GLU A 325 16.34 21.22 -13.61
C GLU A 325 15.70 20.78 -12.28
N THR A 326 15.63 19.47 -12.02
CA THR A 326 15.09 18.91 -10.79
C THR A 326 15.91 19.34 -9.59
N LEU A 327 17.22 19.13 -9.60
CA LEU A 327 18.13 19.53 -8.52
C LEU A 327 18.06 21.03 -8.23
N GLY A 328 18.09 21.86 -9.28
CA GLY A 328 18.00 23.31 -9.15
C GLY A 328 16.66 23.77 -8.55
N THR A 329 15.56 23.13 -8.94
CA THR A 329 14.22 23.42 -8.39
C THR A 329 14.12 23.04 -6.91
N VAL A 330 14.62 21.86 -6.53
CA VAL A 330 14.68 21.43 -5.12
C VAL A 330 15.51 22.44 -4.31
N ALA A 331 16.70 22.80 -4.78
CA ALA A 331 17.58 23.76 -4.09
C ALA A 331 16.92 25.13 -3.91
N ALA A 332 16.30 25.65 -4.96
CA ALA A 332 15.63 26.95 -4.91
C ALA A 332 14.45 26.95 -3.94
N THR A 333 13.69 25.85 -3.89
CA THR A 333 12.55 25.67 -2.97
C THR A 333 13.03 25.56 -1.53
N LEU A 334 14.05 24.75 -1.24
CA LEU A 334 14.62 24.63 0.10
C LEU A 334 15.18 25.95 0.59
N ARG A 335 15.88 26.73 -0.24
CA ARG A 335 16.36 28.07 0.16
C ARG A 335 15.20 29.00 0.48
N ALA A 336 14.14 29.02 -0.32
CA ALA A 336 12.97 29.85 -0.05
C ALA A 336 12.31 29.46 1.28
N LEU A 337 12.22 28.16 1.56
CA LEU A 337 11.68 27.64 2.83
C LEU A 337 12.56 28.05 4.03
N ARG A 338 13.87 27.99 3.90
CA ARG A 338 14.86 28.41 4.90
C ARG A 338 14.80 29.91 5.19
N ASP A 339 14.61 30.72 4.16
CA ASP A 339 14.64 32.19 4.27
C ASP A 339 13.31 32.75 4.83
N SER A 340 12.19 32.20 4.41
CA SER A 340 10.86 32.81 4.62
C SER A 340 9.84 31.90 5.30
N GLY A 341 10.10 30.59 5.39
CA GLY A 341 9.09 29.59 5.81
C GLY A 341 7.95 29.45 4.79
N PRO A 342 6.97 28.61 5.08
CA PRO A 342 5.78 28.44 4.23
C PRO A 342 4.82 29.65 4.39
N THR A 343 3.90 29.82 3.46
CA THR A 343 2.74 30.72 3.65
C THR A 343 1.79 30.13 4.70
N ALA A 344 0.86 30.97 5.22
CA ALA A 344 -0.13 30.50 6.18
C ALA A 344 -1.04 29.41 5.59
N ASP A 345 -1.42 29.55 4.32
CA ASP A 345 -2.27 28.58 3.63
C ASP A 345 -1.54 27.25 3.37
N GLU A 346 -0.26 27.29 3.03
CA GLU A 346 0.56 26.08 2.86
C GLU A 346 0.74 25.33 4.17
N LEU A 347 0.96 26.06 5.28
CA LEU A 347 1.04 25.46 6.60
C LEU A 347 -0.28 24.79 7.00
N LEU A 348 -1.40 25.52 6.91
CA LEU A 348 -2.72 25.00 7.27
C LEU A 348 -3.08 23.77 6.43
N ARG A 349 -2.78 23.79 5.12
CA ARG A 349 -2.98 22.64 4.23
C ARG A 349 -2.15 21.45 4.66
N ALA A 350 -0.85 21.64 4.94
CA ALA A 350 0.05 20.57 5.36
C ALA A 350 -0.41 19.93 6.68
N GLN A 351 -0.78 20.76 7.67
CA GLN A 351 -1.32 20.30 8.96
C GLN A 351 -2.62 19.52 8.78
N THR A 352 -3.55 20.00 7.93
CA THR A 352 -4.81 19.31 7.63
C THR A 352 -4.57 17.94 7.01
N MET A 353 -3.68 17.86 6.02
CA MET A 353 -3.34 16.59 5.35
C MET A 353 -2.67 15.58 6.30
N LEU A 354 -1.75 16.04 7.15
CA LEU A 354 -1.10 15.18 8.16
C LEU A 354 -2.12 14.68 9.18
N ARG A 355 -2.98 15.56 9.71
CA ARG A 355 -4.06 15.18 10.63
C ARG A 355 -4.96 14.10 10.05
N VAL A 356 -5.45 14.29 8.83
CA VAL A 356 -6.30 13.31 8.15
C VAL A 356 -5.57 11.99 7.96
N ARG A 357 -4.27 12.02 7.59
CA ARG A 357 -3.44 10.83 7.43
C ARG A 357 -3.28 10.05 8.74
N LEU A 358 -3.00 10.75 9.85
CA LEU A 358 -2.88 10.14 11.19
C LEU A 358 -4.19 9.45 11.59
N GLN A 359 -5.31 10.15 11.45
CA GLN A 359 -6.63 9.62 11.80
C GLN A 359 -6.97 8.38 10.97
N ARG A 360 -6.73 8.39 9.65
CA ARG A 360 -6.97 7.23 8.77
C ARG A 360 -6.11 6.02 9.11
N ARG A 361 -4.84 6.23 9.52
CA ARG A 361 -3.97 5.14 9.97
C ARG A 361 -4.60 4.36 11.12
N LEU A 362 -5.32 5.06 12.01
CA LEU A 362 -5.91 4.49 13.23
C LEU A 362 -7.27 3.81 13.02
N GLU A 363 -7.84 3.79 11.81
CA GLU A 363 -9.06 3.04 11.51
C GLU A 363 -8.83 1.53 11.58
N ARG A 364 -7.68 1.05 11.08
CA ARG A 364 -7.34 -0.37 11.10
C ARG A 364 -6.81 -0.77 12.47
N TYR A 365 -7.35 -1.85 13.03
CA TYR A 365 -6.98 -2.32 14.38
C TYR A 365 -5.51 -2.70 14.51
N GLU A 366 -4.93 -3.33 13.47
CA GLU A 366 -3.51 -3.65 13.41
C GLU A 366 -2.64 -2.38 13.45
N ALA A 367 -2.95 -1.40 12.60
CA ALA A 367 -2.19 -0.16 12.55
C ALA A 367 -2.32 0.67 13.84
N ARG A 368 -3.51 0.61 14.49
CA ARG A 368 -3.75 1.22 15.80
C ARG A 368 -2.97 0.51 16.90
N ALA A 369 -3.00 -0.83 16.94
CA ALA A 369 -2.24 -1.62 17.90
C ALA A 369 -0.73 -1.37 17.77
N THR A 370 -0.24 -1.33 16.53
CA THR A 370 1.16 -0.99 16.22
C THR A 370 1.51 0.43 16.71
N ALA A 371 0.67 1.43 16.39
CA ALA A 371 0.90 2.81 16.82
C ALA A 371 0.91 2.98 18.35
N LEU A 372 0.02 2.26 19.06
CA LEU A 372 0.02 2.23 20.52
C LEU A 372 1.29 1.58 21.10
N ALA A 373 1.74 0.49 20.48
CA ALA A 373 2.97 -0.19 20.88
C ALA A 373 4.22 0.64 20.58
N ASP A 374 4.27 1.31 19.43
CA ASP A 374 5.35 2.24 19.06
C ASP A 374 5.41 3.44 20.02
N ALA A 375 4.25 4.03 20.36
CA ALA A 375 4.17 5.11 21.34
C ALA A 375 4.64 4.68 22.74
N GLU A 376 4.21 3.50 23.22
CA GLU A 376 4.69 2.90 24.47
C GLU A 376 6.19 2.63 24.45
N ALA A 377 6.72 2.16 23.30
CA ALA A 377 8.15 1.88 23.15
C ALA A 377 8.99 3.17 23.18
N SER A 378 8.50 4.24 22.59
CA SER A 378 9.21 5.53 22.52
C SER A 378 9.13 6.31 23.84
N ALA A 379 7.95 6.37 24.48
CA ALA A 379 7.72 7.15 25.70
C ALA A 379 6.59 6.55 26.55
N ASP A 380 5.35 6.77 26.13
CA ASP A 380 4.11 6.28 26.74
C ASP A 380 2.98 6.31 25.70
N PRO A 381 1.88 5.56 25.86
CA PRO A 381 0.81 5.48 24.86
C PRO A 381 0.18 6.85 24.53
N GLY A 382 0.18 7.82 25.46
CA GLY A 382 -0.33 9.16 25.23
C GLY A 382 0.52 9.97 24.24
N HIS A 383 1.68 9.45 23.81
CA HIS A 383 2.47 10.10 22.75
C HIS A 383 1.67 10.21 21.44
N ILE A 384 0.85 9.21 21.12
CA ILE A 384 -0.01 9.24 19.92
C ILE A 384 -1.05 10.37 19.95
N ASP A 385 -1.54 10.74 21.13
CA ASP A 385 -2.45 11.90 21.29
C ASP A 385 -1.70 13.20 21.09
N ARG A 386 -0.47 13.29 21.61
CA ARG A 386 0.40 14.46 21.49
C ARG A 386 0.95 14.70 20.08
N GLU A 387 1.08 13.64 19.26
CA GLU A 387 1.56 13.71 17.86
C GLU A 387 0.67 14.66 17.04
N GLU A 388 -0.67 14.47 17.10
CA GLU A 388 -1.61 15.36 16.40
C GLU A 388 -1.55 16.78 16.95
N GLU A 389 -1.53 16.94 18.29
CA GLU A 389 -1.43 18.23 18.95
C GLU A 389 -0.13 18.97 18.56
N ALA A 390 1.01 18.26 18.51
CA ALA A 390 2.30 18.83 18.13
C ALA A 390 2.31 19.29 16.67
N ILE A 391 1.78 18.50 15.74
CA ILE A 391 1.66 18.90 14.33
C ILE A 391 0.81 20.17 14.18
N LEU A 392 -0.32 20.25 14.87
CA LEU A 392 -1.21 21.41 14.80
C LEU A 392 -0.64 22.67 15.48
N ALA A 393 0.28 22.50 16.43
CA ALA A 393 0.97 23.59 17.11
C ALA A 393 2.14 24.18 16.31
N VAL A 394 2.65 23.49 15.28
CA VAL A 394 3.76 23.96 14.45
C VAL A 394 3.43 25.29 13.80
N THR A 395 4.33 26.26 13.93
CA THR A 395 4.22 27.58 13.31
C THR A 395 5.04 27.69 12.02
N ARG A 396 4.80 28.75 11.25
CA ARG A 396 5.63 29.05 10.05
C ARG A 396 7.10 29.27 10.39
N ASN A 397 7.39 29.82 11.58
CA ASN A 397 8.76 30.03 12.04
C ASN A 397 9.41 28.69 12.38
N ASP A 398 8.71 27.75 13.01
CA ASP A 398 9.28 26.43 13.34
C ASP A 398 9.68 25.69 12.05
N VAL A 399 8.83 25.73 11.00
CA VAL A 399 9.17 25.15 9.70
C VAL A 399 10.39 25.83 9.06
N ARG A 400 10.45 27.17 9.12
CA ARG A 400 11.61 27.92 8.63
C ARG A 400 12.88 27.52 9.39
N ASP A 401 12.79 27.46 10.71
CA ASP A 401 13.96 27.25 11.58
C ASP A 401 14.53 25.82 11.43
N VAL A 402 13.66 24.78 11.32
CA VAL A 402 14.14 23.42 11.03
C VAL A 402 14.70 23.33 9.62
N ALA A 403 14.09 23.97 8.63
CA ALA A 403 14.68 24.01 7.28
C ALA A 403 16.03 24.69 7.28
N ALA A 404 16.21 25.81 8.00
CA ALA A 404 17.48 26.53 8.13
C ALA A 404 18.56 25.69 8.85
N ALA A 405 18.15 24.92 9.87
CA ALA A 405 19.10 24.11 10.66
C ALA A 405 19.54 22.83 9.94
N PHE A 406 18.62 22.15 9.23
CA PHE A 406 18.87 20.79 8.77
C PHE A 406 18.88 20.63 7.24
N LEU A 407 18.15 21.45 6.47
CA LEU A 407 17.96 21.25 5.04
C LEU A 407 18.84 22.20 4.19
N ASP A 408 20.13 22.25 4.48
CA ASP A 408 21.06 23.06 3.69
C ASP A 408 21.35 22.40 2.33
N PRO A 409 20.99 23.03 1.21
CA PRO A 409 21.30 22.51 -0.12
C PRO A 409 22.80 22.24 -0.34
N ALA A 410 23.70 22.96 0.34
CA ALA A 410 25.14 22.74 0.24
C ALA A 410 25.61 21.43 0.91
N LEU A 411 24.80 20.86 1.79
CA LEU A 411 25.09 19.61 2.52
C LEU A 411 24.32 18.40 1.99
N THR A 412 23.67 18.53 0.82
CA THR A 412 22.89 17.45 0.22
C THR A 412 23.77 16.25 -0.10
N SER A 413 23.43 15.08 0.44
CA SER A 413 23.89 13.81 -0.09
C SER A 413 22.92 13.33 -1.16
N ALA A 414 23.44 12.83 -2.29
CA ALA A 414 22.63 12.45 -3.44
C ALA A 414 23.01 11.08 -4.00
N VAL A 415 22.02 10.26 -4.28
CA VAL A 415 22.17 8.98 -4.98
C VAL A 415 21.22 9.00 -6.17
N ALA A 416 21.72 8.58 -7.33
CA ALA A 416 20.84 8.40 -8.48
C ALA A 416 21.16 7.09 -9.19
N TYR A 417 20.10 6.32 -9.49
CA TYR A 417 20.15 5.06 -10.23
C TYR A 417 19.73 5.34 -11.67
N PHE A 418 20.68 5.29 -12.60
CA PHE A 418 20.49 5.65 -13.99
C PHE A 418 20.21 4.46 -14.90
N PRO A 419 19.47 4.66 -16.01
CA PRO A 419 19.53 3.73 -17.14
C PRO A 419 20.99 3.57 -17.63
N ARG A 420 21.43 2.35 -17.94
CA ARG A 420 22.78 2.08 -18.51
C ARG A 420 23.04 2.85 -19.80
N SER A 421 22.00 3.18 -20.56
CA SER A 421 22.09 3.97 -21.78
C SER A 421 22.34 5.46 -21.53
N SER A 422 22.23 5.93 -20.29
CA SER A 422 22.37 7.35 -19.96
C SER A 422 23.81 7.76 -19.78
N ASN A 423 24.23 8.77 -20.53
CA ASN A 423 25.52 9.42 -20.38
C ASN A 423 25.46 10.74 -19.56
N GLU A 424 24.31 11.03 -18.93
CA GLU A 424 24.15 12.24 -18.13
C GLU A 424 25.12 12.22 -16.94
N PRO A 425 25.98 13.27 -16.78
CA PRO A 425 26.95 13.31 -15.70
C PRO A 425 26.27 13.53 -14.34
N PHE A 426 26.67 12.74 -13.35
CA PHE A 426 26.19 12.85 -11.98
C PHE A 426 27.35 12.62 -11.00
N ASP A 427 27.92 13.71 -10.55
CA ASP A 427 29.04 13.76 -9.60
C ASP A 427 28.87 14.90 -8.59
N LEU A 428 29.76 14.98 -7.63
CA LEU A 428 29.69 15.99 -6.56
C LEU A 428 29.71 17.43 -7.08
N ASP A 429 30.50 17.73 -8.10
CA ASP A 429 30.63 19.10 -8.64
C ASP A 429 29.35 19.52 -9.35
N ARG A 430 28.77 18.65 -10.15
CA ARG A 430 27.52 18.88 -10.86
C ARG A 430 26.32 19.03 -9.91
N VAL A 431 26.23 18.15 -8.92
CA VAL A 431 25.19 18.27 -7.89
C VAL A 431 25.38 19.56 -7.10
N ALA A 432 26.60 19.85 -6.64
CA ALA A 432 26.88 21.08 -5.89
C ALA A 432 26.62 22.35 -6.71
N GLU A 433 26.87 22.34 -8.01
CA GLU A 433 26.54 23.46 -8.92
C GLU A 433 25.02 23.66 -9.01
N ALA A 434 24.27 22.60 -9.29
CA ALA A 434 22.81 22.66 -9.36
C ALA A 434 22.19 23.08 -8.02
N MET A 435 22.73 22.59 -6.92
CA MET A 435 22.29 22.95 -5.57
C MET A 435 22.63 24.38 -5.14
N ARG A 436 23.35 25.19 -5.95
CA ARG A 436 23.55 26.63 -5.73
C ARG A 436 22.44 27.51 -6.29
N ALA A 437 21.42 26.96 -6.93
CA ALA A 437 20.30 27.73 -7.47
C ALA A 437 19.75 28.71 -6.43
N PRO A 438 19.52 29.98 -6.79
CA PRO A 438 19.01 30.99 -5.85
C PRO A 438 17.61 30.68 -5.37
N ALA A 439 17.25 31.18 -4.19
CA ALA A 439 15.91 31.06 -3.65
C ALA A 439 14.87 31.56 -4.68
N ARG A 440 13.83 30.77 -4.88
CA ARG A 440 12.69 31.15 -5.73
C ARG A 440 11.42 31.11 -4.87
N PRO A 441 11.03 32.21 -4.24
CA PRO A 441 9.80 32.26 -3.47
C PRO A 441 8.60 31.92 -4.36
N MET A 442 7.73 31.07 -3.86
CA MET A 442 6.48 30.77 -4.57
C MET A 442 5.46 31.90 -4.37
N ALA A 443 4.80 32.28 -5.45
CA ALA A 443 3.67 33.19 -5.35
C ALA A 443 2.52 32.52 -4.55
N PRO A 444 1.83 33.24 -3.64
CA PRO A 444 0.66 32.75 -2.98
C PRO A 444 -0.38 32.25 -4.00
N LEU A 445 -0.94 31.08 -3.76
CA LEU A 445 -1.96 30.51 -4.63
C LEU A 445 -3.35 30.90 -4.10
N THR A 446 -4.02 31.82 -4.78
CA THR A 446 -5.40 32.17 -4.44
C THR A 446 -6.36 31.22 -5.14
N VAL A 447 -7.20 30.52 -4.36
CA VAL A 447 -8.30 29.70 -4.90
C VAL A 447 -9.52 30.59 -5.12
N PRO A 448 -10.01 30.77 -6.35
CA PRO A 448 -11.22 31.54 -6.60
C PRO A 448 -12.42 30.94 -5.85
N THR A 449 -13.19 31.78 -5.17
CA THR A 449 -14.41 31.35 -4.50
C THR A 449 -15.44 30.87 -5.52
N ALA A 450 -16.06 29.72 -5.27
CA ALA A 450 -17.17 29.28 -6.10
C ALA A 450 -18.33 30.27 -5.93
N ALA A 451 -18.92 30.70 -7.06
CA ALA A 451 -20.15 31.48 -7.00
C ALA A 451 -21.22 30.68 -6.25
N ALA A 452 -21.92 31.33 -5.31
CA ALA A 452 -23.05 30.70 -4.65
C ALA A 452 -24.10 30.37 -5.74
N ARG A 453 -24.22 29.08 -6.03
CA ARG A 453 -25.26 28.60 -6.94
C ARG A 453 -26.53 28.37 -6.10
N PRO A 454 -27.69 28.84 -6.54
CA PRO A 454 -28.93 28.50 -5.87
C PRO A 454 -29.07 26.98 -5.83
N LEU A 455 -29.13 26.41 -4.63
CA LEU A 455 -29.41 25.00 -4.44
C LEU A 455 -30.83 24.75 -4.92
N ALA A 456 -31.02 23.88 -5.90
CA ALA A 456 -32.35 23.42 -6.28
C ALA A 456 -32.90 22.59 -5.11
N ALA A 457 -34.21 22.71 -4.83
CA ALA A 457 -34.83 21.76 -3.90
C ALA A 457 -34.53 20.33 -4.36
N PRO A 458 -34.09 19.44 -3.46
CA PRO A 458 -33.77 18.07 -3.84
C PRO A 458 -35.01 17.43 -4.52
N PRO A 459 -34.84 16.74 -5.64
CA PRO A 459 -35.94 16.08 -6.31
C PRO A 459 -36.55 15.01 -5.41
N GLN A 460 -37.83 14.72 -5.61
CA GLN A 460 -38.50 13.65 -4.90
C GLN A 460 -37.84 12.31 -5.29
N ALA A 461 -37.09 11.73 -4.37
CA ALA A 461 -36.33 10.51 -4.56
C ALA A 461 -36.97 9.34 -3.80
N MET A 462 -36.88 8.15 -4.36
CA MET A 462 -37.23 6.94 -3.62
C MET A 462 -36.11 6.66 -2.63
N ARG A 463 -36.46 6.52 -1.35
CA ARG A 463 -35.51 6.19 -0.27
C ARG A 463 -35.86 4.85 0.35
N ARG A 464 -34.89 4.00 0.54
CA ARG A 464 -35.03 2.69 1.18
C ARG A 464 -33.74 2.37 1.94
N THR A 465 -33.88 1.95 3.19
CA THR A 465 -32.75 1.36 3.90
C THR A 465 -32.82 -0.15 3.74
N ASP A 466 -31.75 -0.72 3.22
CA ASP A 466 -31.64 -2.14 2.91
C ASP A 466 -30.22 -2.61 3.25
N HIS A 467 -30.10 -3.71 3.99
CA HIS A 467 -28.78 -4.27 4.38
C HIS A 467 -27.84 -3.25 5.05
N GLY A 468 -28.36 -2.35 5.86
CA GLY A 468 -27.58 -1.30 6.54
C GLY A 468 -27.16 -0.11 5.66
N VAL A 469 -27.57 -0.08 4.39
CA VAL A 469 -27.27 0.99 3.43
C VAL A 469 -28.54 1.76 3.09
N LEU A 470 -28.51 3.07 3.21
CA LEU A 470 -29.55 3.96 2.69
C LEU A 470 -29.36 4.10 1.18
N HIS A 471 -30.24 3.52 0.42
CA HIS A 471 -30.31 3.67 -1.03
C HIS A 471 -31.29 4.79 -1.39
N VAL A 472 -30.82 5.79 -2.11
CA VAL A 472 -31.63 6.88 -2.66
C VAL A 472 -31.56 6.80 -4.17
N ALA A 473 -32.69 6.52 -4.81
CA ALA A 473 -32.77 6.33 -6.26
C ALA A 473 -33.46 7.50 -6.96
N LEU A 474 -32.79 8.01 -7.97
CA LEU A 474 -33.27 8.97 -8.94
C LEU A 474 -33.10 8.40 -10.36
N PRO A 475 -33.80 8.91 -11.37
CA PRO A 475 -33.59 8.45 -12.74
C PRO A 475 -32.10 8.58 -13.15
N GLY A 476 -31.43 7.45 -13.40
CA GLY A 476 -30.02 7.39 -13.80
C GLY A 476 -28.99 7.67 -12.70
N LEU A 477 -29.43 7.81 -11.44
CA LEU A 477 -28.54 8.06 -10.30
C LEU A 477 -28.94 7.19 -9.10
N ASP A 478 -28.06 6.32 -8.66
CA ASP A 478 -28.15 5.60 -7.39
C ASP A 478 -27.17 6.22 -6.38
N LEU A 479 -27.68 6.63 -5.23
CA LEU A 479 -26.88 7.11 -4.11
C LEU A 479 -26.96 6.08 -2.98
N LEU A 480 -25.84 5.49 -2.62
CA LEU A 480 -25.66 4.49 -1.57
C LEU A 480 -24.91 5.09 -0.39
N VAL A 481 -25.55 5.16 0.75
CA VAL A 481 -25.00 5.83 1.94
C VAL A 481 -24.98 4.90 3.13
N ALA A 482 -23.84 4.81 3.81
CA ALA A 482 -23.73 4.06 5.05
C ALA A 482 -22.94 4.83 6.11
N ARG A 483 -23.30 4.63 7.37
CA ARG A 483 -22.48 5.10 8.49
C ARG A 483 -21.48 4.02 8.89
N HIS A 484 -20.20 4.41 8.99
CA HIS A 484 -19.15 3.51 9.45
C HIS A 484 -18.00 4.25 10.11
N GLY A 485 -17.43 3.61 11.17
CA GLY A 485 -16.27 4.11 11.87
C GLY A 485 -16.54 5.25 12.84
N ASP A 486 -15.51 5.63 13.59
CA ASP A 486 -15.51 6.71 14.58
C ASP A 486 -14.67 7.93 14.17
N VAL A 487 -13.92 7.82 13.07
CA VAL A 487 -13.10 8.90 12.54
C VAL A 487 -14.00 9.93 11.83
N PRO A 488 -13.83 11.26 12.07
CA PRO A 488 -14.70 12.29 11.51
C PRO A 488 -14.43 12.57 10.03
N GLN A 489 -14.50 11.53 9.22
CA GLN A 489 -14.25 11.56 7.78
C GLN A 489 -15.38 10.87 7.02
N VAL A 490 -15.54 11.23 5.74
CA VAL A 490 -16.45 10.60 4.79
C VAL A 490 -15.70 10.33 3.49
N GLY A 491 -15.73 9.08 3.05
CA GLY A 491 -15.35 8.68 1.71
C GLY A 491 -16.53 8.89 0.76
N LEU A 492 -16.27 9.52 -0.38
CA LEU A 492 -17.26 9.80 -1.42
C LEU A 492 -16.67 9.38 -2.77
N SER A 493 -17.35 8.52 -3.48
CA SER A 493 -16.94 8.02 -4.80
C SER A 493 -18.09 8.00 -5.78
N ILE A 494 -17.83 8.38 -7.01
CA ILE A 494 -18.78 8.39 -8.13
C ILE A 494 -18.27 7.40 -9.16
N TYR A 495 -19.11 6.45 -9.56
CA TYR A 495 -18.78 5.36 -10.48
C TYR A 495 -19.68 5.37 -11.70
N ARG A 496 -19.12 4.91 -12.83
CA ARG A 496 -19.83 4.62 -14.08
C ARG A 496 -19.33 3.32 -14.70
N PRO A 497 -20.14 2.61 -15.49
CA PRO A 497 -19.67 1.45 -16.24
C PRO A 497 -18.50 1.79 -17.16
N ARG A 498 -17.55 0.88 -17.26
CA ARG A 498 -16.41 1.01 -18.18
C ARG A 498 -16.72 0.28 -19.48
N PRO A 499 -16.63 0.95 -20.65
CA PRO A 499 -16.68 0.28 -21.94
C PRO A 499 -15.48 -0.66 -22.11
N ALA A 500 -15.67 -1.77 -22.82
CA ALA A 500 -14.55 -2.65 -23.14
C ALA A 500 -13.64 -2.01 -24.20
N VAL A 501 -12.34 -2.11 -24.03
CA VAL A 501 -11.35 -1.74 -25.04
C VAL A 501 -11.44 -2.75 -26.19
N THR A 502 -11.85 -2.32 -27.37
CA THR A 502 -12.07 -3.18 -28.54
C THR A 502 -10.96 -3.10 -29.58
N ASP A 503 -10.06 -2.14 -29.43
CA ASP A 503 -8.93 -1.89 -30.31
C ASP A 503 -7.69 -1.63 -29.43
N PRO A 504 -6.59 -2.37 -29.58
CA PRO A 504 -5.36 -2.14 -28.82
C PRO A 504 -4.86 -0.69 -28.88
N MET A 505 -5.14 0.01 -29.96
CA MET A 505 -4.79 1.42 -30.14
C MET A 505 -5.61 2.38 -29.25
N LEU A 506 -6.65 1.88 -28.56
CA LEU A 506 -7.40 2.64 -27.57
C LEU A 506 -6.92 2.39 -26.13
N ALA A 507 -5.99 1.44 -25.94
CA ALA A 507 -5.44 1.15 -24.62
C ALA A 507 -4.79 2.42 -24.00
N GLY A 508 -5.15 2.75 -22.77
CA GLY A 508 -4.67 3.93 -22.05
C GLY A 508 -5.50 5.21 -22.25
N LEU A 509 -6.46 5.26 -23.18
CA LEU A 509 -7.28 6.47 -23.40
C LEU A 509 -8.09 6.85 -22.15
N GLU A 510 -8.69 5.87 -21.48
CA GLU A 510 -9.48 6.08 -20.25
C GLU A 510 -8.59 6.53 -19.09
N ALA A 511 -7.39 5.94 -18.95
CA ALA A 511 -6.42 6.36 -17.95
C ALA A 511 -6.00 7.82 -18.19
N LEU A 512 -5.69 8.18 -19.44
CA LEU A 512 -5.35 9.56 -19.80
C LEU A 512 -6.52 10.51 -19.54
N GLY A 513 -7.73 10.13 -19.93
CA GLY A 513 -8.92 10.92 -19.72
C GLY A 513 -9.20 11.18 -18.23
N LEU A 514 -9.17 10.14 -17.39
CA LEU A 514 -9.37 10.25 -15.93
C LEU A 514 -8.30 11.12 -15.27
N ARG A 515 -7.04 11.01 -15.68
CA ARG A 515 -5.96 11.88 -15.18
C ARG A 515 -6.14 13.34 -15.61
N ALA A 516 -6.57 13.54 -16.83
CA ALA A 516 -6.84 14.89 -17.36
C ALA A 516 -8.01 15.59 -16.66
N LEU A 517 -9.04 14.84 -16.18
CA LEU A 517 -10.16 15.40 -15.41
C LEU A 517 -9.67 16.15 -14.16
N VAL A 518 -8.68 15.62 -13.46
CA VAL A 518 -8.18 16.19 -12.20
C VAL A 518 -7.08 17.23 -12.40
N ARG A 519 -6.88 17.69 -13.64
CA ARG A 519 -5.94 18.78 -14.00
C ARG A 519 -6.55 20.17 -13.92
N GLY A 520 -7.78 20.30 -13.49
CA GLY A 520 -8.47 21.56 -13.31
C GLY A 520 -9.90 21.56 -13.84
N THR A 521 -10.61 22.62 -13.56
CA THR A 521 -11.96 22.88 -14.06
C THR A 521 -11.97 24.16 -14.89
N GLN A 522 -13.09 24.51 -15.51
CA GLN A 522 -13.20 25.81 -16.21
C GLN A 522 -12.91 27.01 -15.27
N ARG A 523 -13.09 26.83 -13.95
CA ARG A 523 -12.85 27.84 -12.92
C ARG A 523 -11.47 27.76 -12.27
N LEU A 524 -10.96 26.54 -12.09
CA LEU A 524 -9.75 26.26 -11.30
C LEU A 524 -8.64 25.69 -12.19
N GLU A 525 -7.44 26.21 -12.02
CA GLU A 525 -6.24 25.57 -12.56
C GLU A 525 -5.85 24.33 -11.75
N ALA A 526 -4.94 23.49 -12.26
CA ALA A 526 -4.54 22.24 -11.65
C ALA A 526 -4.11 22.39 -10.18
N ALA A 527 -3.24 23.36 -9.89
CA ALA A 527 -2.77 23.64 -8.54
C ALA A 527 -3.87 24.19 -7.64
N GLN A 528 -4.78 25.01 -8.18
CA GLN A 528 -5.91 25.55 -7.42
C GLN A 528 -6.92 24.47 -7.06
N LEU A 529 -7.21 23.52 -7.98
CA LEU A 529 -8.07 22.39 -7.75
C LEU A 529 -7.48 21.48 -6.66
N ALA A 530 -6.17 21.18 -6.75
CA ALA A 530 -5.47 20.39 -5.74
C ALA A 530 -5.54 21.04 -4.35
N VAL A 531 -5.20 22.31 -4.24
CA VAL A 531 -5.28 23.04 -2.96
C VAL A 531 -6.71 23.09 -2.42
N ALA A 532 -7.72 23.24 -3.28
CA ALA A 532 -9.11 23.29 -2.86
C ALA A 532 -9.57 21.99 -2.18
N ILE A 533 -9.23 20.82 -2.74
CA ILE A 533 -9.59 19.53 -2.14
C ILE A 533 -8.72 19.19 -0.94
N GLU A 534 -7.43 19.52 -0.96
CA GLU A 534 -6.49 19.29 0.13
C GLU A 534 -6.82 20.13 1.37
N ALA A 535 -7.36 21.33 1.19
CA ALA A 535 -7.89 22.15 2.31
C ALA A 535 -9.12 21.51 3.01
N MET A 536 -9.76 20.53 2.37
CA MET A 536 -10.84 19.72 2.97
C MET A 536 -10.28 18.40 3.56
N GLY A 537 -8.98 18.20 3.53
CA GLY A 537 -8.28 16.97 3.96
C GLY A 537 -8.28 15.87 2.91
N GLY A 538 -8.75 16.13 1.69
CA GLY A 538 -8.90 15.12 0.65
C GLY A 538 -7.87 15.18 -0.46
N VAL A 539 -7.91 14.15 -1.31
CA VAL A 539 -7.21 14.08 -2.59
C VAL A 539 -8.18 13.54 -3.61
N LEU A 540 -8.20 14.12 -4.81
CA LEU A 540 -8.98 13.56 -5.93
C LEU A 540 -8.31 12.28 -6.41
N SER A 541 -9.06 11.19 -6.38
CA SER A 541 -8.57 9.86 -6.72
C SER A 541 -9.34 9.28 -7.91
N PRO A 542 -8.82 9.42 -9.14
CA PRO A 542 -9.34 8.69 -10.28
C PRO A 542 -9.23 7.18 -10.06
N SER A 543 -10.27 6.43 -10.40
CA SER A 543 -10.32 4.98 -10.29
C SER A 543 -10.56 4.35 -11.65
N LEU A 544 -9.61 3.57 -12.13
CA LEU A 544 -9.72 2.79 -13.37
C LEU A 544 -9.83 1.30 -13.02
N GLY A 545 -11.04 0.83 -12.77
CA GLY A 545 -11.31 -0.59 -12.59
C GLY A 545 -11.42 -1.33 -13.93
N ALA A 546 -11.56 -2.65 -13.87
CA ALA A 546 -11.70 -3.46 -15.07
C ALA A 546 -13.08 -3.27 -15.76
N ASP A 547 -14.14 -3.16 -14.96
CA ASP A 547 -15.53 -3.08 -15.39
C ASP A 547 -16.19 -1.74 -15.07
N VAL A 548 -15.58 -0.93 -14.19
CA VAL A 548 -16.09 0.38 -13.77
C VAL A 548 -14.97 1.40 -13.72
N ILE A 549 -15.32 2.65 -13.96
CA ILE A 549 -14.42 3.80 -13.78
C ILE A 549 -15.06 4.81 -12.85
N GLY A 550 -14.24 5.56 -12.11
CA GLY A 550 -14.77 6.47 -11.13
C GLY A 550 -13.82 7.59 -10.72
N LEU A 551 -14.37 8.44 -9.88
CA LEU A 551 -13.63 9.51 -9.22
C LEU A 551 -14.10 9.58 -7.77
N GLY A 552 -13.16 9.59 -6.84
CA GLY A 552 -13.46 9.64 -5.41
C GLY A 552 -12.56 10.56 -4.63
N THR A 553 -12.95 10.77 -3.38
CA THR A 553 -12.16 11.47 -2.36
C THR A 553 -12.59 11.02 -0.97
N THR A 554 -11.71 11.17 0.01
CA THR A 554 -12.07 11.08 1.43
C THR A 554 -11.73 12.42 2.05
N VAL A 555 -12.70 13.04 2.73
CA VAL A 555 -12.58 14.39 3.29
C VAL A 555 -13.07 14.43 4.75
N LEU A 556 -12.77 15.50 5.47
CA LEU A 556 -13.40 15.76 6.74
C LEU A 556 -14.93 15.79 6.60
N ALA A 557 -15.66 15.14 7.51
CA ALA A 557 -17.11 14.95 7.43
C ALA A 557 -17.86 16.27 7.26
N GLU A 558 -17.42 17.34 7.93
CA GLU A 558 -17.99 18.68 7.85
C GLU A 558 -17.82 19.35 6.47
N ARG A 559 -16.92 18.83 5.62
CA ARG A 559 -16.59 19.39 4.30
C ARG A 559 -17.14 18.56 3.14
N VAL A 560 -17.91 17.48 3.41
CA VAL A 560 -18.36 16.54 2.37
C VAL A 560 -19.24 17.20 1.31
N GLY A 561 -20.09 18.18 1.69
CA GLY A 561 -20.92 18.92 0.74
C GLY A 561 -20.10 19.80 -0.22
N ASP A 562 -19.04 20.44 0.29
CA ASP A 562 -18.10 21.21 -0.55
C ASP A 562 -17.32 20.29 -1.50
N ALA A 563 -16.90 19.13 -1.00
CA ALA A 563 -16.21 18.11 -1.80
C ALA A 563 -17.11 17.53 -2.91
N ALA A 564 -18.37 17.24 -2.59
CA ALA A 564 -19.34 16.77 -3.58
C ALA A 564 -19.55 17.81 -4.71
N ARG A 565 -19.63 19.08 -4.37
CA ARG A 565 -19.71 20.18 -5.36
C ARG A 565 -18.48 20.22 -6.25
N LEU A 566 -17.29 20.08 -5.66
CA LEU A 566 -16.03 20.10 -6.39
C LEU A 566 -15.89 18.87 -7.33
N LEU A 567 -16.28 17.67 -6.86
CA LEU A 567 -16.33 16.47 -7.69
C LEU A 567 -17.28 16.64 -8.88
N LEU A 568 -18.46 17.22 -8.65
CA LEU A 568 -19.42 17.51 -9.72
C LEU A 568 -18.83 18.48 -10.75
N GLU A 569 -18.14 19.54 -10.29
CA GLU A 569 -17.48 20.51 -11.17
C GLU A 569 -16.38 19.84 -12.03
N VAL A 570 -15.60 18.93 -11.43
CA VAL A 570 -14.58 18.14 -12.17
C VAL A 570 -15.21 17.24 -13.22
N LEU A 571 -16.35 16.64 -12.94
CA LEU A 571 -17.03 15.74 -13.88
C LEU A 571 -17.76 16.51 -15.01
N GLU A 572 -18.44 17.62 -14.68
CA GLU A 572 -19.24 18.37 -15.64
C GLU A 572 -18.42 19.33 -16.51
N THR A 573 -17.45 20.02 -15.89
CA THR A 573 -16.72 21.13 -16.51
C THR A 573 -15.21 21.05 -16.30
N PRO A 574 -14.57 19.90 -16.61
CA PRO A 574 -13.11 19.82 -16.56
C PRO A 574 -12.46 20.77 -17.54
N ARG A 575 -11.23 21.18 -17.26
CA ARG A 575 -10.49 22.11 -18.09
C ARG A 575 -10.07 21.51 -19.44
N LEU A 576 -9.51 20.33 -19.44
CA LEU A 576 -9.07 19.54 -20.60
C LEU A 576 -8.32 20.36 -21.65
N ASP A 577 -7.39 21.24 -21.23
CA ASP A 577 -6.55 22.00 -22.13
C ASP A 577 -5.45 21.12 -22.75
N ASP A 578 -4.94 21.53 -23.93
CA ASP A 578 -3.97 20.74 -24.69
C ASP A 578 -2.67 20.51 -23.93
N ALA A 579 -2.20 21.50 -23.18
CA ALA A 579 -0.96 21.40 -22.40
C ALA A 579 -1.11 20.41 -21.24
N GLY A 580 -2.21 20.49 -20.49
CA GLY A 580 -2.51 19.57 -19.39
C GLY A 580 -2.65 18.13 -19.86
N ILE A 581 -3.31 17.89 -20.99
CA ILE A 581 -3.45 16.55 -21.59
C ILE A 581 -2.08 16.02 -22.05
N ALA A 582 -1.25 16.88 -22.69
CA ALA A 582 0.07 16.47 -23.12
C ALA A 582 0.97 16.05 -21.94
N ILE A 583 0.95 16.82 -20.84
CA ILE A 583 1.69 16.47 -19.62
C ILE A 583 1.24 15.11 -19.06
N GLU A 584 -0.09 14.89 -18.91
CA GLU A 584 -0.57 13.62 -18.37
C GLU A 584 -0.32 12.43 -19.31
N ARG A 585 -0.31 12.66 -20.62
CA ARG A 585 0.10 11.64 -21.60
C ARG A 585 1.57 11.25 -21.42
N ASP A 586 2.46 12.24 -21.28
CA ASP A 586 3.89 12.00 -21.11
C ASP A 586 4.17 11.30 -19.76
N LEU A 587 3.50 11.71 -18.67
CA LEU A 587 3.56 11.00 -17.38
C LEU A 587 2.99 9.56 -17.47
N LEU A 588 1.96 9.35 -18.26
CA LEU A 588 1.39 8.01 -18.45
C LEU A 588 2.32 7.11 -19.27
N LEU A 589 3.09 7.70 -20.21
CA LEU A 589 4.17 6.99 -20.91
C LEU A 589 5.26 6.52 -19.95
N ASP A 590 5.63 7.34 -18.97
CA ASP A 590 6.62 6.99 -17.97
C ASP A 590 6.08 5.88 -17.06
N ASP A 591 4.82 5.94 -16.62
CA ASP A 591 4.20 4.85 -15.86
C ASP A 591 4.12 3.53 -16.66
N ALA A 592 3.81 3.58 -17.96
CA ALA A 592 3.80 2.40 -18.81
C ALA A 592 5.20 1.76 -18.93
N ARG A 593 6.26 2.59 -18.95
CA ARG A 593 7.65 2.12 -18.90
C ARG A 593 7.99 1.50 -17.54
N SER A 594 7.59 2.16 -16.44
CA SER A 594 7.81 1.64 -15.08
C SER A 594 7.11 0.30 -14.85
N VAL A 595 5.93 0.05 -15.45
CA VAL A 595 5.28 -1.27 -15.38
C VAL A 595 6.15 -2.34 -16.02
N ALA A 596 6.83 -2.04 -17.12
CA ALA A 596 7.72 -2.97 -17.80
C ALA A 596 8.98 -3.34 -16.97
N ASP A 597 9.31 -2.52 -15.97
CA ASP A 597 10.41 -2.77 -15.02
C ASP A 597 9.94 -3.51 -13.75
N ASP A 598 8.63 -3.64 -13.53
CA ASP A 598 8.06 -4.29 -12.36
C ASP A 598 7.95 -5.80 -12.56
N MET A 599 8.81 -6.56 -11.89
CA MET A 599 8.90 -8.02 -12.00
C MET A 599 7.66 -8.77 -11.51
N MET A 600 6.71 -8.10 -10.81
CA MET A 600 5.44 -8.71 -10.44
C MET A 600 4.33 -8.36 -11.43
N ARG A 601 4.16 -7.09 -11.78
CA ARG A 601 3.05 -6.65 -12.64
C ARG A 601 3.25 -7.01 -14.10
N PHE A 602 4.49 -6.92 -14.59
CA PHE A 602 4.76 -7.12 -16.00
C PHE A 602 4.49 -8.55 -16.50
N PRO A 603 4.89 -9.64 -15.79
CA PRO A 603 4.51 -10.99 -16.18
C PRO A 603 3.00 -11.21 -16.27
N PHE A 604 2.20 -10.64 -15.36
CA PHE A 604 0.75 -10.70 -15.45
C PHE A 604 0.20 -9.92 -16.66
N GLN A 605 0.76 -8.75 -16.95
CA GLN A 605 0.37 -7.98 -18.14
C GLN A 605 0.66 -8.75 -19.42
N LEU A 606 1.81 -9.42 -19.51
CA LEU A 606 2.17 -10.25 -20.65
C LEU A 606 1.21 -11.45 -20.81
N ALA A 607 0.89 -12.14 -19.72
CA ALA A 607 -0.04 -13.27 -19.72
C ALA A 607 -1.45 -12.86 -20.14
N LEU A 608 -2.00 -11.78 -19.54
CA LEU A 608 -3.32 -11.26 -19.87
C LEU A 608 -3.37 -10.69 -21.29
N GLY A 609 -2.34 -9.94 -21.71
CA GLY A 609 -2.24 -9.41 -23.06
C GLY A 609 -2.23 -10.51 -24.11
N HIS A 610 -1.51 -11.63 -23.85
CA HIS A 610 -1.54 -12.79 -24.72
C HIS A 610 -2.90 -13.48 -24.71
N ALA A 611 -3.48 -13.68 -23.53
CA ALA A 611 -4.75 -14.41 -23.35
C ALA A 611 -5.94 -13.72 -24.06
N PHE A 612 -5.93 -12.38 -24.15
CA PHE A 612 -7.04 -11.58 -24.66
C PHE A 612 -6.67 -10.66 -25.84
N ASP A 613 -5.57 -10.95 -26.55
CA ASP A 613 -5.11 -10.19 -27.73
C ASP A 613 -4.97 -8.67 -27.53
N ASP A 614 -4.51 -8.26 -26.34
CA ASP A 614 -4.33 -6.87 -25.93
C ASP A 614 -5.65 -6.02 -25.97
N VAL A 615 -6.82 -6.66 -26.00
CA VAL A 615 -8.13 -6.00 -25.95
C VAL A 615 -8.90 -6.42 -24.70
N GLY A 616 -9.98 -5.70 -24.37
CA GLY A 616 -10.79 -5.98 -23.19
C GLY A 616 -9.94 -6.04 -21.92
N TYR A 617 -9.93 -7.19 -21.24
CA TYR A 617 -9.16 -7.39 -20.03
C TYR A 617 -7.65 -7.61 -20.25
N GLY A 618 -7.23 -7.84 -21.50
CA GLY A 618 -5.81 -7.94 -21.88
C GLY A 618 -5.19 -6.59 -22.25
N ALA A 619 -6.01 -5.55 -22.44
CA ALA A 619 -5.51 -4.23 -22.79
C ALA A 619 -4.66 -3.65 -21.64
N PRO A 620 -3.43 -3.17 -21.90
CA PRO A 620 -2.62 -2.49 -20.89
C PRO A 620 -3.37 -1.29 -20.32
N ALA A 621 -3.56 -1.25 -18.99
CA ALA A 621 -4.35 -0.21 -18.34
C ALA A 621 -3.81 1.20 -18.59
N PHE A 622 -2.48 1.36 -18.63
CA PHE A 622 -1.80 2.63 -18.91
C PHE A 622 -1.50 2.85 -20.39
N GLY A 623 -1.92 1.93 -21.27
CA GLY A 623 -1.61 1.97 -22.69
C GLY A 623 -0.20 1.49 -23.01
N THR A 624 0.18 1.72 -24.25
CA THR A 624 1.53 1.46 -24.78
C THR A 624 2.10 2.75 -25.35
N PRO A 625 3.43 2.86 -25.55
CA PRO A 625 4.02 4.02 -26.24
C PRO A 625 3.37 4.29 -27.60
N GLU A 626 2.97 3.25 -28.31
CA GLU A 626 2.31 3.35 -29.60
C GLU A 626 0.88 3.93 -29.46
N SER A 627 0.03 3.36 -28.60
CA SER A 627 -1.34 3.83 -28.42
C SER A 627 -1.38 5.27 -27.87
N LEU A 628 -0.55 5.57 -26.86
CA LEU A 628 -0.47 6.89 -26.23
C LEU A 628 0.02 7.98 -27.21
N GLY A 629 0.94 7.63 -28.10
CA GLY A 629 1.44 8.53 -29.16
C GLY A 629 0.36 9.01 -30.13
N HIS A 630 -0.74 8.26 -30.26
CA HIS A 630 -1.86 8.60 -31.16
C HIS A 630 -2.96 9.45 -30.49
N PHE A 631 -2.93 9.67 -29.18
CA PHE A 631 -3.98 10.41 -28.49
C PHE A 631 -3.79 11.92 -28.61
N THR A 632 -4.75 12.56 -29.27
CA THR A 632 -4.86 14.02 -29.33
C THR A 632 -5.77 14.54 -28.22
N ALA A 633 -5.64 15.82 -27.91
CA ALA A 633 -6.52 16.49 -26.95
C ALA A 633 -8.01 16.43 -27.38
N GLU A 634 -8.27 16.50 -28.66
CA GLU A 634 -9.63 16.34 -29.20
C GLU A 634 -10.20 14.93 -28.90
N ARG A 635 -9.37 13.89 -29.00
CA ARG A 635 -9.78 12.52 -28.67
C ARG A 635 -10.15 12.39 -27.20
N VAL A 636 -9.39 13.00 -26.30
CA VAL A 636 -9.66 13.01 -24.85
C VAL A 636 -10.94 13.79 -24.55
N ARG A 637 -11.15 14.96 -25.18
CA ARG A 637 -12.41 15.72 -25.01
C ARG A 637 -13.62 14.94 -25.52
N ARG A 638 -13.49 14.21 -26.60
CA ARG A 638 -14.57 13.33 -27.13
C ARG A 638 -14.84 12.19 -26.13
N TRP A 639 -13.79 11.54 -25.65
CA TRP A 639 -13.93 10.53 -24.60
C TRP A 639 -14.68 11.10 -23.37
N HIS A 640 -14.34 12.32 -22.92
CA HIS A 640 -15.05 12.94 -21.80
C HIS A 640 -16.53 13.19 -22.12
N ALA A 641 -16.85 13.67 -23.31
CA ALA A 641 -18.25 13.88 -23.72
C ALA A 641 -19.05 12.56 -23.71
N ASP A 642 -18.46 11.48 -24.23
CA ASP A 642 -19.03 10.13 -24.21
C ASP A 642 -19.16 9.62 -22.77
N PHE A 643 -18.13 9.82 -21.92
CA PHE A 643 -18.14 9.47 -20.50
C PHE A 643 -19.21 10.26 -19.74
N ALA A 644 -19.32 11.57 -19.95
CA ALA A 644 -20.32 12.42 -19.31
C ALA A 644 -21.76 12.04 -19.69
N ALA A 645 -21.95 11.55 -20.92
CA ALA A 645 -23.25 11.09 -21.44
C ALA A 645 -23.56 9.61 -21.13
N SER A 646 -22.55 8.82 -20.70
CA SER A 646 -22.67 7.38 -20.55
C SER A 646 -23.42 6.98 -19.28
N GLY A 647 -24.42 6.13 -19.43
CA GLY A 647 -24.98 5.19 -18.46
C GLY A 647 -25.43 5.70 -17.09
N PRO A 648 -25.88 4.81 -16.25
CA PRO A 648 -26.25 5.12 -14.89
C PRO A 648 -25.01 5.53 -14.08
N THR A 649 -25.22 6.47 -13.17
CA THR A 649 -24.20 6.91 -12.20
C THR A 649 -24.51 6.30 -10.84
N THR A 650 -23.50 5.72 -10.19
CA THR A 650 -23.60 5.25 -8.81
C THR A 650 -22.68 6.10 -7.93
N VAL A 651 -23.25 6.64 -6.85
CA VAL A 651 -22.50 7.37 -5.83
C VAL A 651 -22.50 6.54 -4.56
N VAL A 652 -21.31 6.31 -4.01
CA VAL A 652 -21.15 5.61 -2.73
C VAL A 652 -20.52 6.57 -1.74
N ALA A 653 -21.16 6.71 -0.56
CA ALA A 653 -20.66 7.57 0.51
C ALA A 653 -20.70 6.83 1.85
N VAL A 654 -19.54 6.70 2.50
CA VAL A 654 -19.41 5.98 3.78
C VAL A 654 -18.53 6.78 4.74
N GLY A 655 -18.96 6.89 5.98
CA GLY A 655 -18.18 7.55 7.01
C GLY A 655 -18.96 7.84 8.29
N ASN A 656 -18.37 8.63 9.19
CA ASN A 656 -18.97 8.94 10.48
C ASN A 656 -19.97 10.11 10.38
N MET A 657 -21.07 9.87 9.69
CA MET A 657 -22.21 10.80 9.61
C MET A 657 -23.53 10.00 9.53
N GLU A 658 -24.60 10.57 10.06
CA GLU A 658 -25.94 9.97 9.92
C GLU A 658 -26.36 9.87 8.45
N PRO A 659 -26.80 8.69 7.97
CA PRO A 659 -27.01 8.43 6.56
C PRO A 659 -28.01 9.39 5.89
N GLU A 660 -29.12 9.71 6.54
CA GLU A 660 -30.13 10.65 6.00
C GLU A 660 -29.54 12.04 5.81
N ARG A 661 -28.78 12.54 6.81
CA ARG A 661 -28.10 13.84 6.72
C ARG A 661 -27.07 13.86 5.61
N LEU A 662 -26.28 12.79 5.49
CA LEU A 662 -25.27 12.67 4.44
C LEU A 662 -25.95 12.64 3.06
N ALA A 663 -27.01 11.85 2.91
CA ALA A 663 -27.77 11.78 1.67
C ALA A 663 -28.35 13.13 1.26
N ASP A 664 -28.94 13.90 2.20
CA ASP A 664 -29.48 15.22 1.91
C ASP A 664 -28.39 16.18 1.41
N LEU A 665 -27.23 16.24 2.10
CA LEU A 665 -26.10 17.07 1.69
C LEU A 665 -25.60 16.71 0.29
N LEU A 666 -25.56 15.42 -0.03
CA LEU A 666 -25.09 14.95 -1.33
C LEU A 666 -26.12 15.22 -2.44
N LEU A 667 -27.40 15.00 -2.17
CA LEU A 667 -28.47 15.28 -3.14
C LEU A 667 -28.54 16.75 -3.54
N GLU A 668 -28.33 17.67 -2.60
CA GLU A 668 -28.26 19.10 -2.89
C GLU A 668 -27.22 19.45 -3.97
N GLN A 669 -26.13 18.70 -4.04
CA GLN A 669 -25.04 18.93 -4.99
C GLN A 669 -25.12 18.04 -6.22
N LEU A 670 -25.44 16.74 -6.04
CA LEU A 670 -25.27 15.69 -7.05
C LEU A 670 -26.56 15.32 -7.80
N SER A 671 -27.73 15.81 -7.38
CA SER A 671 -29.01 15.48 -8.05
C SER A 671 -29.03 15.82 -9.55
N ARG A 672 -28.14 16.71 -10.01
CA ARG A 672 -27.97 17.07 -11.42
C ARG A 672 -27.37 15.94 -12.26
N LEU A 673 -26.73 14.94 -11.63
CA LEU A 673 -26.27 13.73 -12.33
C LEU A 673 -27.43 12.82 -12.74
N ALA A 674 -28.62 13.05 -12.20
CA ALA A 674 -29.83 12.35 -12.63
C ALA A 674 -30.24 12.84 -14.04
N GLY A 675 -30.44 11.91 -14.97
CA GLY A 675 -30.84 12.20 -16.34
C GLY A 675 -32.34 11.97 -16.59
N PRO A 676 -33.00 12.74 -17.46
CA PRO A 676 -34.36 12.44 -17.86
C PRO A 676 -34.41 11.13 -18.68
N GLY A 677 -35.20 10.15 -18.21
CA GLY A 677 -35.47 8.91 -18.93
C GLY A 677 -34.62 7.69 -18.60
N ALA A 678 -33.64 7.80 -17.71
CA ALA A 678 -33.04 6.60 -17.15
C ALA A 678 -33.99 6.03 -16.10
N THR A 679 -34.57 4.88 -16.36
CA THR A 679 -35.25 4.08 -15.31
C THR A 679 -34.24 3.71 -14.26
N VAL A 680 -34.69 3.54 -12.99
CA VAL A 680 -33.89 2.88 -11.95
C VAL A 680 -33.32 1.61 -12.61
N ALA A 681 -32.05 1.67 -12.97
CA ALA A 681 -31.45 0.53 -13.61
C ALA A 681 -31.33 -0.59 -12.57
N PRO A 682 -31.75 -1.81 -12.88
CA PRO A 682 -31.30 -2.94 -12.12
C PRO A 682 -29.75 -2.94 -12.14
N PRO A 683 -29.09 -3.52 -11.12
CA PRO A 683 -27.64 -3.63 -11.08
C PRO A 683 -27.13 -4.02 -12.47
N VAL A 684 -26.09 -3.35 -12.91
CA VAL A 684 -25.60 -3.35 -14.31
C VAL A 684 -25.74 -4.74 -14.93
N GLN A 685 -26.72 -4.91 -15.84
CA GLN A 685 -26.81 -6.17 -16.59
C GLN A 685 -25.53 -6.30 -17.39
N ALA A 686 -24.79 -7.38 -17.13
CA ALA A 686 -23.60 -7.68 -17.92
C ALA A 686 -23.98 -7.60 -19.41
N PRO A 687 -23.19 -6.90 -20.23
CA PRO A 687 -23.39 -6.98 -21.68
C PRO A 687 -23.44 -8.46 -22.05
N SER A 688 -24.49 -8.86 -22.73
CA SER A 688 -24.68 -10.24 -23.20
C SER A 688 -23.53 -10.63 -24.11
N GLY A 689 -22.65 -11.50 -23.63
CA GLY A 689 -21.52 -12.04 -24.35
C GLY A 689 -20.46 -12.56 -23.36
N SER A 690 -20.29 -13.87 -23.31
CA SER A 690 -19.09 -14.47 -22.71
C SER A 690 -17.89 -14.01 -23.51
N LEU A 691 -16.87 -13.45 -22.84
CA LEU A 691 -15.55 -13.33 -23.48
C LEU A 691 -15.04 -14.74 -23.79
N THR A 692 -14.39 -14.91 -24.92
CA THR A 692 -13.72 -16.16 -25.30
C THR A 692 -12.79 -16.62 -24.17
N ALA A 693 -12.70 -17.94 -23.98
CA ALA A 693 -11.72 -18.52 -23.09
C ALA A 693 -10.31 -17.93 -23.38
N PRO A 694 -9.45 -17.77 -22.38
CA PRO A 694 -8.09 -17.27 -22.59
C PRO A 694 -7.38 -18.03 -23.71
N ARG A 695 -6.74 -17.33 -24.62
CA ARG A 695 -5.96 -17.95 -25.70
C ARG A 695 -4.69 -18.56 -25.10
N PRO A 696 -4.41 -19.87 -25.37
CA PRO A 696 -3.22 -20.51 -24.86
C PRO A 696 -1.95 -20.02 -25.55
N GLY A 697 -0.83 -20.09 -24.84
CA GLY A 697 0.49 -19.74 -25.33
C GLY A 697 1.30 -18.90 -24.36
N ALA A 698 2.40 -18.33 -24.82
CA ALA A 698 3.30 -17.56 -23.97
C ALA A 698 3.74 -16.25 -24.65
N ARG A 699 3.95 -15.24 -23.83
CA ARG A 699 4.64 -14.01 -24.21
C ARG A 699 5.82 -13.81 -23.27
N ALA A 700 7.01 -13.60 -23.82
CA ALA A 700 8.22 -13.38 -23.06
C ALA A 700 8.79 -11.97 -23.30
N ALA A 701 9.41 -11.41 -22.27
CA ALA A 701 10.19 -10.19 -22.33
C ALA A 701 11.54 -10.40 -21.63
N HIS A 702 12.57 -9.77 -22.20
CA HIS A 702 13.93 -9.85 -21.65
C HIS A 702 14.24 -8.58 -20.85
N ARG A 703 14.73 -8.75 -19.62
CA ARG A 703 15.19 -7.70 -18.72
C ARG A 703 16.42 -8.19 -17.98
N ASP A 704 17.45 -7.37 -17.88
CA ASP A 704 18.67 -7.67 -17.11
C ASP A 704 18.37 -7.50 -15.62
N ARG A 705 17.93 -8.61 -15.00
CA ARG A 705 17.54 -8.70 -13.59
C ARG A 705 18.23 -9.87 -12.91
N GLN A 706 18.35 -9.79 -11.59
CA GLN A 706 18.88 -10.88 -10.77
C GLN A 706 17.90 -12.07 -10.68
N GLN A 707 16.64 -11.87 -10.99
CA GLN A 707 15.58 -12.88 -10.96
C GLN A 707 14.88 -13.00 -12.31
N ALA A 708 14.33 -14.18 -12.58
CA ALA A 708 13.29 -14.40 -13.57
C ALA A 708 11.92 -14.46 -12.88
N ALA A 709 10.86 -14.11 -13.62
CA ALA A 709 9.49 -14.19 -13.14
C ALA A 709 8.57 -14.83 -14.18
N LEU A 710 7.65 -15.67 -13.69
CA LEU A 710 6.68 -16.40 -14.50
C LEU A 710 5.29 -16.22 -13.92
N ALA A 711 4.35 -15.73 -14.72
CA ALA A 711 2.92 -15.71 -14.43
C ALA A 711 2.20 -16.69 -15.36
N MET A 712 1.25 -17.46 -14.82
CA MET A 712 0.38 -18.33 -15.61
C MET A 712 -1.08 -17.98 -15.34
N LEU A 713 -1.87 -17.95 -16.40
CA LEU A 713 -3.31 -17.77 -16.36
C LEU A 713 -4.00 -19.00 -16.97
N PHE A 714 -4.88 -19.60 -16.20
CA PHE A 714 -5.79 -20.65 -16.63
C PHE A 714 -7.23 -20.13 -16.69
N PRO A 715 -8.14 -20.72 -17.46
CA PRO A 715 -9.55 -20.40 -17.42
C PRO A 715 -10.13 -20.54 -16.00
N GLY A 716 -11.06 -19.70 -15.64
CA GLY A 716 -11.71 -19.73 -14.34
C GLY A 716 -13.08 -19.05 -14.36
N PRO A 717 -13.85 -19.14 -13.28
CA PRO A 717 -15.17 -18.55 -13.18
C PRO A 717 -15.13 -17.01 -13.12
N SER A 718 -16.10 -16.38 -13.75
CA SER A 718 -16.32 -14.93 -13.66
C SER A 718 -16.97 -14.55 -12.33
N ARG A 719 -17.04 -13.22 -12.04
CA ARG A 719 -17.67 -12.65 -10.84
C ARG A 719 -19.13 -13.04 -10.65
N ARG A 720 -19.84 -13.40 -11.73
CA ARG A 720 -21.26 -13.75 -11.72
C ARG A 720 -21.55 -15.26 -11.70
N GLN A 721 -20.52 -16.09 -11.78
CA GLN A 721 -20.66 -17.53 -11.72
C GLN A 721 -20.53 -18.02 -10.28
N PRO A 722 -21.42 -18.92 -9.81
CA PRO A 722 -21.38 -19.40 -8.40
C PRO A 722 -20.09 -20.13 -8.06
N GLU A 723 -19.44 -20.75 -9.04
CA GLU A 723 -18.15 -21.44 -8.87
C GLU A 723 -17.00 -20.50 -8.46
N ARG A 724 -17.20 -19.17 -8.51
CA ARG A 724 -16.21 -18.18 -8.09
C ARG A 724 -15.71 -18.38 -6.68
N HIS A 725 -16.59 -18.78 -5.76
CA HIS A 725 -16.22 -18.99 -4.37
C HIS A 725 -15.34 -20.24 -4.20
N ALA A 726 -15.60 -21.29 -4.97
CA ALA A 726 -14.74 -22.46 -5.01
C ALA A 726 -13.34 -22.13 -5.59
N ALA A 727 -13.27 -21.21 -6.57
CA ALA A 727 -12.01 -20.72 -7.12
C ALA A 727 -11.23 -19.84 -6.11
N GLU A 728 -11.92 -19.05 -5.28
CA GLU A 728 -11.31 -18.31 -4.19
C GLU A 728 -10.76 -19.24 -3.11
N VAL A 729 -11.53 -20.29 -2.76
CA VAL A 729 -11.08 -21.33 -1.82
C VAL A 729 -9.87 -22.08 -2.39
N TRP A 730 -9.84 -22.42 -3.67
CA TRP A 730 -8.66 -22.95 -4.31
C TRP A 730 -7.45 -22.02 -4.15
N GLY A 731 -7.62 -20.71 -4.43
CA GLY A 731 -6.56 -19.70 -4.26
C GLY A 731 -6.01 -19.67 -2.82
N ALA A 732 -6.88 -19.79 -1.82
CA ALA A 732 -6.51 -19.83 -0.41
C ALA A 732 -5.78 -21.13 0.00
N ILE A 733 -6.12 -22.29 -0.62
CA ILE A 733 -5.42 -23.56 -0.42
C ILE A 733 -4.06 -23.54 -1.11
N ALA A 734 -3.98 -23.04 -2.33
CA ALA A 734 -2.76 -23.03 -3.13
C ALA A 734 -1.76 -21.97 -2.67
N GLY A 735 -2.22 -20.76 -2.36
CA GLY A 735 -1.39 -19.58 -2.13
C GLY A 735 -1.14 -19.23 -0.67
N GLY A 736 -0.26 -18.22 -0.48
CA GLY A 736 0.08 -17.66 0.83
C GLY A 736 0.86 -18.58 1.74
N LEU A 737 1.29 -18.07 2.89
CA LEU A 737 2.01 -18.84 3.92
C LEU A 737 1.23 -20.11 4.29
N GLY A 738 1.88 -21.28 4.27
CA GLY A 738 1.24 -22.57 4.54
C GLY A 738 0.30 -23.08 3.44
N GLY A 739 0.28 -22.45 2.25
CA GLY A 739 -0.40 -22.98 1.06
C GLY A 739 0.43 -24.04 0.34
N ARG A 740 -0.21 -24.92 -0.45
CA ARG A 740 0.47 -26.03 -1.13
C ARG A 740 1.63 -25.57 -2.02
N LEU A 741 1.44 -24.52 -2.82
CA LEU A 741 2.51 -24.00 -3.68
C LEU A 741 3.66 -23.40 -2.88
N PHE A 742 3.34 -22.71 -1.79
CA PHE A 742 4.35 -22.15 -0.91
C PHE A 742 5.19 -23.25 -0.25
N GLU A 743 4.55 -24.27 0.32
CA GLU A 743 5.24 -25.37 1.00
C GLU A 743 6.08 -26.19 0.02
N SER A 744 5.57 -26.50 -1.17
CA SER A 744 6.30 -27.31 -2.15
C SER A 744 7.43 -26.54 -2.83
N LEU A 745 7.15 -25.33 -3.33
CA LEU A 745 8.10 -24.60 -4.20
C LEU A 745 9.08 -23.74 -3.42
N ARG A 746 8.64 -23.15 -2.32
CA ARG A 746 9.48 -22.30 -1.47
C ARG A 746 10.09 -23.08 -0.32
N SER A 747 9.28 -23.71 0.54
CA SER A 747 9.78 -24.34 1.78
C SER A 747 10.59 -25.60 1.50
N ALA A 748 10.07 -26.51 0.66
CA ALA A 748 10.72 -27.79 0.42
C ALA A 748 11.83 -27.74 -0.63
N ARG A 749 11.62 -27.00 -1.74
CA ARG A 749 12.56 -26.98 -2.89
C ARG A 749 13.46 -25.75 -2.93
N SER A 750 13.19 -24.73 -2.09
CA SER A 750 13.89 -23.42 -2.08
C SER A 750 14.02 -22.80 -3.48
N LEU A 751 12.97 -22.98 -4.31
CA LEU A 751 12.98 -22.54 -5.71
C LEU A 751 12.78 -21.05 -5.82
N ALA A 752 12.00 -20.45 -4.89
CA ALA A 752 11.54 -19.08 -5.05
C ALA A 752 11.32 -18.40 -3.70
N TYR A 753 11.50 -17.07 -3.68
CA TYR A 753 11.08 -16.24 -2.55
C TYR A 753 9.57 -15.94 -2.61
N THR A 754 9.07 -15.62 -3.79
CA THR A 754 7.66 -15.24 -3.98
C THR A 754 6.93 -16.30 -4.82
N VAL A 755 5.88 -16.89 -4.24
CA VAL A 755 4.94 -17.77 -4.92
C VAL A 755 3.53 -17.29 -4.60
N MET A 756 2.68 -17.12 -5.61
CA MET A 756 1.31 -16.67 -5.47
C MET A 756 0.35 -17.56 -6.25
N ALA A 757 -0.87 -17.67 -5.74
CA ALA A 757 -2.02 -18.22 -6.43
C ALA A 757 -3.26 -17.43 -6.04
N SER A 758 -4.13 -17.14 -7.01
CA SER A 758 -5.37 -16.41 -6.77
C SER A 758 -6.42 -16.67 -7.84
N SER A 759 -7.68 -16.50 -7.48
CA SER A 759 -8.79 -16.38 -8.42
C SER A 759 -8.84 -14.94 -8.96
N TRP A 760 -8.86 -14.79 -10.26
CA TRP A 760 -9.00 -13.52 -10.97
C TRP A 760 -10.40 -13.44 -11.57
N GLN A 761 -11.22 -12.54 -11.06
CA GLN A 761 -12.63 -12.45 -11.40
C GLN A 761 -12.96 -11.09 -11.99
N ARG A 762 -13.67 -11.10 -13.11
CA ARG A 762 -14.24 -9.92 -13.79
C ARG A 762 -15.69 -10.23 -14.14
N GLN A 763 -16.49 -9.21 -14.48
CA GLN A 763 -17.89 -9.43 -14.81
C GLN A 763 -18.10 -10.46 -15.93
N ARG A 764 -17.25 -10.46 -16.97
CA ARG A 764 -17.40 -11.24 -18.19
C ARG A 764 -16.38 -12.34 -18.39
N ALA A 765 -15.35 -12.40 -17.57
CA ALA A 765 -14.29 -13.40 -17.64
C ALA A 765 -13.78 -13.72 -16.23
N GLY A 766 -13.11 -14.86 -16.13
CA GLY A 766 -12.41 -15.23 -14.93
C GLY A 766 -11.21 -16.10 -15.24
N GLY A 767 -10.31 -16.23 -14.28
CA GLY A 767 -9.12 -17.04 -14.41
C GLY A 767 -8.55 -17.46 -13.06
N LEU A 768 -7.70 -18.48 -13.12
CA LEU A 768 -6.87 -18.91 -12.01
C LEU A 768 -5.45 -18.47 -12.33
N LEU A 769 -4.90 -17.61 -11.49
CA LEU A 769 -3.58 -17.02 -11.66
C LEU A 769 -2.56 -17.68 -10.73
N THR A 770 -1.38 -17.97 -11.25
CA THR A 770 -0.20 -18.31 -10.45
C THR A 770 0.98 -17.44 -10.84
N TYR A 771 1.88 -17.23 -9.90
CA TYR A 771 3.10 -16.44 -10.09
C TYR A 771 4.24 -17.06 -9.30
N ILE A 772 5.45 -17.03 -9.87
CA ILE A 772 6.67 -17.45 -9.19
C ILE A 772 7.84 -16.58 -9.66
N ALA A 773 8.66 -16.10 -8.71
CA ALA A 773 9.94 -15.44 -8.99
C ALA A 773 11.09 -16.28 -8.45
N MET A 774 12.12 -16.51 -9.28
CA MET A 774 13.21 -17.45 -9.02
C MET A 774 14.53 -16.95 -9.60
N ALA A 775 15.62 -17.65 -9.29
CA ALA A 775 16.89 -17.46 -9.98
C ALA A 775 16.75 -17.80 -11.48
N PRO A 776 17.32 -17.00 -12.39
CA PRO A 776 17.10 -17.15 -13.84
C PRO A 776 17.42 -18.54 -14.39
N GLU A 777 18.47 -19.17 -13.90
CA GLU A 777 18.89 -20.53 -14.28
C GLU A 777 17.92 -21.64 -13.86
N ARG A 778 16.98 -21.32 -12.95
CA ARG A 778 15.97 -22.26 -12.46
C ARG A 778 14.58 -22.05 -13.05
N LEU A 779 14.43 -21.21 -14.08
CA LEU A 779 13.14 -20.89 -14.68
C LEU A 779 12.37 -22.13 -15.17
N ASP A 780 13.03 -23.02 -15.91
CA ASP A 780 12.38 -24.21 -16.45
C ASP A 780 12.03 -25.21 -15.31
N GLU A 781 12.92 -25.37 -14.34
CA GLU A 781 12.66 -26.18 -13.14
C GLU A 781 11.46 -25.65 -12.34
N ALA A 782 11.37 -24.34 -12.15
CA ALA A 782 10.26 -23.71 -11.43
C ALA A 782 8.93 -23.82 -12.20
N ARG A 783 8.98 -23.69 -13.54
CA ARG A 783 7.81 -23.91 -14.40
C ARG A 783 7.30 -25.34 -14.28
N ASP A 784 8.19 -26.34 -14.40
CA ASP A 784 7.83 -27.75 -14.33
C ASP A 784 7.28 -28.10 -12.93
N ALA A 785 7.92 -27.64 -11.87
CA ALA A 785 7.48 -27.84 -10.50
C ALA A 785 6.11 -27.18 -10.22
N MET A 786 5.85 -25.98 -10.75
CA MET A 786 4.54 -25.34 -10.67
C MET A 786 3.47 -26.19 -11.37
N LEU A 787 3.75 -26.66 -12.58
CA LEU A 787 2.83 -27.50 -13.35
C LEU A 787 2.60 -28.88 -12.68
N GLU A 788 3.60 -29.46 -12.03
CA GLU A 788 3.44 -30.68 -11.24
C GLU A 788 2.44 -30.47 -10.08
N GLU A 789 2.56 -29.36 -9.34
CA GLU A 789 1.64 -29.07 -8.24
C GLU A 789 0.22 -28.78 -8.76
N LEU A 790 0.06 -28.07 -9.86
CA LEU A 790 -1.25 -27.85 -10.49
C LEU A 790 -1.85 -29.16 -11.01
N ALA A 791 -1.02 -30.08 -11.55
CA ALA A 791 -1.47 -31.40 -11.96
C ALA A 791 -1.95 -32.24 -10.76
N ARG A 792 -1.34 -32.09 -9.58
CA ARG A 792 -1.84 -32.73 -8.35
C ARG A 792 -3.22 -32.19 -7.95
N PHE A 793 -3.46 -30.88 -8.02
CA PHE A 793 -4.80 -30.31 -7.78
C PHE A 793 -5.84 -30.88 -8.75
N ARG A 794 -5.44 -31.17 -9.99
CA ARG A 794 -6.33 -31.79 -11.00
C ARG A 794 -6.56 -33.28 -10.75
N ALA A 795 -5.55 -34.00 -10.24
CA ALA A 795 -5.64 -35.45 -10.01
C ALA A 795 -6.35 -35.81 -8.71
N GLU A 796 -6.19 -34.99 -7.67
CA GLU A 796 -6.62 -35.28 -6.32
C GLU A 796 -7.42 -34.10 -5.74
N PRO A 797 -8.63 -34.35 -5.22
CA PRO A 797 -9.38 -33.31 -4.52
C PRO A 797 -8.60 -32.81 -3.29
N PRO A 798 -8.81 -31.56 -2.88
CA PRO A 798 -8.27 -31.08 -1.62
C PRO A 798 -8.90 -31.86 -0.46
N THR A 799 -8.15 -32.00 0.62
CA THR A 799 -8.67 -32.66 1.83
C THR A 799 -9.75 -31.79 2.49
N ALA A 800 -10.65 -32.43 3.24
CA ALA A 800 -11.68 -31.69 4.00
C ALA A 800 -11.07 -30.66 4.94
N GLU A 801 -9.91 -30.96 5.53
CA GLU A 801 -9.20 -30.06 6.43
C GLU A 801 -8.64 -28.82 5.69
N GLU A 802 -8.10 -28.97 4.48
CA GLU A 802 -7.63 -27.84 3.65
C GLU A 802 -8.79 -26.93 3.27
N VAL A 803 -9.94 -27.52 2.87
CA VAL A 803 -11.14 -26.73 2.54
C VAL A 803 -11.64 -26.00 3.77
N GLN A 804 -11.73 -26.68 4.92
CA GLN A 804 -12.16 -26.06 6.17
C GLN A 804 -11.26 -24.90 6.58
N ARG A 805 -9.94 -25.04 6.48
CA ARG A 805 -8.98 -23.95 6.77
C ARG A 805 -9.16 -22.78 5.80
N ALA A 806 -9.29 -23.06 4.51
CA ALA A 806 -9.43 -22.02 3.51
C ALA A 806 -10.77 -21.26 3.61
N THR A 807 -11.88 -21.96 3.84
CA THR A 807 -13.19 -21.34 4.04
C THR A 807 -13.23 -20.53 5.33
N ALA A 808 -12.64 -21.01 6.42
CA ALA A 808 -12.50 -20.26 7.66
C ALA A 808 -11.67 -18.99 7.45
N MET A 809 -10.54 -19.09 6.73
CA MET A 809 -9.69 -17.95 6.41
C MET A 809 -10.45 -16.89 5.59
N LEU A 810 -11.14 -17.27 4.52
CA LEU A 810 -11.86 -16.31 3.67
C LEU A 810 -13.04 -15.67 4.40
N SER A 811 -13.78 -16.45 5.19
CA SER A 811 -14.85 -15.96 6.06
C SER A 811 -14.32 -14.94 7.08
N GLY A 812 -13.22 -15.29 7.75
CA GLY A 812 -12.60 -14.40 8.74
C GLY A 812 -12.01 -13.13 8.10
N GLN A 813 -11.41 -13.24 6.92
CA GLN A 813 -10.91 -12.07 6.18
C GLN A 813 -12.04 -11.13 5.77
N ALA A 814 -13.21 -11.65 5.39
CA ALA A 814 -14.38 -10.85 5.09
C ALA A 814 -14.87 -10.05 6.32
N GLU A 815 -14.87 -10.69 7.51
CA GLU A 815 -15.19 -10.01 8.77
C GLU A 815 -14.14 -8.94 9.14
N VAL A 816 -12.86 -9.27 9.01
CA VAL A 816 -11.73 -8.39 9.34
C VAL A 816 -11.64 -7.19 8.38
N ALA A 817 -12.01 -7.35 7.11
CA ALA A 817 -11.91 -6.30 6.11
C ALA A 817 -12.75 -5.05 6.44
N ARG A 818 -13.86 -5.19 7.15
CA ARG A 818 -14.83 -4.12 7.45
C ARG A 818 -14.39 -3.10 8.51
N GLN A 819 -13.11 -2.98 8.80
CA GLN A 819 -12.58 -2.07 9.82
C GLN A 819 -12.57 -0.60 9.39
N SER A 820 -12.49 -0.30 8.10
CA SER A 820 -12.40 1.08 7.60
C SER A 820 -13.59 1.48 6.73
N ALA A 821 -13.91 2.78 6.77
CA ALA A 821 -14.95 3.34 5.92
C ALA A 821 -14.68 3.11 4.42
N GLY A 822 -13.39 3.15 4.02
CA GLY A 822 -12.99 2.87 2.64
C GLY A 822 -13.24 1.42 2.21
N ALA A 823 -13.00 0.44 3.09
CA ALA A 823 -13.27 -0.97 2.79
C ALA A 823 -14.77 -1.23 2.65
N VAL A 824 -15.58 -0.69 3.55
CA VAL A 824 -17.06 -0.79 3.48
C VAL A 824 -17.61 -0.10 2.23
N ALA A 825 -17.06 1.06 1.85
CA ALA A 825 -17.44 1.73 0.60
C ALA A 825 -17.10 0.89 -0.64
N GLY A 826 -15.92 0.24 -0.64
CA GLY A 826 -15.52 -0.69 -1.70
C GLY A 826 -16.43 -1.91 -1.81
N GLU A 827 -16.82 -2.51 -0.68
CA GLU A 827 -17.73 -3.64 -0.61
C GLU A 827 -19.14 -3.28 -1.13
N ILE A 828 -19.68 -2.12 -0.71
CA ILE A 828 -20.96 -1.60 -1.21
C ILE A 828 -20.89 -1.39 -2.73
N ALA A 829 -19.79 -0.78 -3.21
CA ALA A 829 -19.61 -0.54 -4.64
C ALA A 829 -19.50 -1.86 -5.44
N ASP A 830 -18.72 -2.84 -4.94
CA ASP A 830 -18.56 -4.14 -5.59
C ASP A 830 -19.88 -4.91 -5.65
N ALA A 831 -20.59 -5.01 -4.52
CA ALA A 831 -21.86 -5.68 -4.42
C ALA A 831 -22.92 -5.06 -5.38
N TRP A 832 -23.00 -3.73 -5.43
CA TRP A 832 -23.97 -3.02 -6.26
C TRP A 832 -23.64 -3.04 -7.74
N LEU A 833 -22.39 -2.77 -8.09
CA LEU A 833 -21.96 -2.56 -9.48
C LEU A 833 -21.63 -3.88 -10.19
N LEU A 834 -21.04 -4.83 -9.47
CA LEU A 834 -20.48 -6.05 -10.07
C LEU A 834 -21.19 -7.33 -9.60
N GLY A 835 -21.82 -7.31 -8.43
CA GLY A 835 -22.42 -8.44 -7.78
C GLY A 835 -23.93 -8.59 -7.97
N GLU A 836 -24.58 -9.17 -6.98
CA GLU A 836 -26.05 -9.42 -6.93
C GLU A 836 -26.83 -8.32 -6.20
N GLY A 837 -26.15 -7.23 -5.81
CA GLY A 837 -26.72 -6.10 -5.07
C GLY A 837 -26.43 -6.17 -3.57
N LEU A 838 -27.10 -5.29 -2.80
CA LEU A 838 -26.81 -5.09 -1.38
C LEU A 838 -27.04 -6.35 -0.51
N ILE A 839 -27.69 -7.37 -1.01
CA ILE A 839 -27.88 -8.65 -0.31
C ILE A 839 -26.54 -9.33 0.04
N GLU A 840 -25.50 -9.10 -0.74
CA GLU A 840 -24.15 -9.63 -0.48
C GLU A 840 -23.53 -9.07 0.81
N LEU A 841 -24.06 -7.95 1.33
CA LEU A 841 -23.53 -7.29 2.52
C LEU A 841 -24.00 -7.92 3.84
N ASP A 842 -25.10 -8.71 3.82
CA ASP A 842 -25.68 -9.29 5.04
C ASP A 842 -24.73 -10.24 5.74
N ASP A 843 -24.14 -11.13 4.97
CA ASP A 843 -23.22 -12.13 5.46
C ASP A 843 -22.15 -12.44 4.40
N PRO A 844 -21.08 -11.65 4.33
CA PRO A 844 -20.00 -11.85 3.35
C PRO A 844 -19.25 -13.17 3.54
N ALA A 845 -19.43 -13.85 4.68
CA ALA A 845 -18.85 -15.15 4.94
C ALA A 845 -19.74 -16.32 4.44
N ALA A 846 -21.04 -16.08 4.25
CA ALA A 846 -22.01 -17.12 3.86
C ALA A 846 -21.58 -17.90 2.60
N PRO A 847 -21.09 -17.25 1.53
CA PRO A 847 -20.75 -17.97 0.30
C PRO A 847 -19.66 -19.02 0.45
N TYR A 848 -18.83 -18.91 1.47
CA TYR A 848 -17.70 -19.84 1.71
C TYR A 848 -18.09 -21.06 2.53
N ARG A 849 -19.16 -20.97 3.37
CA ARG A 849 -19.50 -22.04 4.32
C ARG A 849 -19.90 -23.35 3.64
N ASP A 850 -20.51 -23.27 2.46
CA ASP A 850 -21.03 -24.41 1.72
C ASP A 850 -20.11 -24.89 0.59
N VAL A 851 -18.89 -24.32 0.48
CA VAL A 851 -17.93 -24.76 -0.54
C VAL A 851 -17.37 -26.13 -0.17
N SER A 852 -17.62 -27.13 -1.03
CA SER A 852 -17.14 -28.51 -0.83
C SER A 852 -15.80 -28.77 -1.52
N ALA A 853 -15.11 -29.86 -1.10
CA ALA A 853 -13.88 -30.32 -1.74
C ALA A 853 -14.09 -30.67 -3.23
N GLU A 854 -15.27 -31.23 -3.56
CA GLU A 854 -15.67 -31.55 -4.93
C GLU A 854 -15.82 -30.29 -5.78
N ALA A 855 -16.39 -29.20 -5.23
CA ALA A 855 -16.52 -27.95 -5.92
C ALA A 855 -15.15 -27.30 -6.22
N VAL A 856 -14.23 -27.33 -5.26
CA VAL A 856 -12.84 -26.86 -5.44
C VAL A 856 -12.11 -27.72 -6.45
N HIS A 857 -12.26 -29.05 -6.40
CA HIS A 857 -11.65 -29.97 -7.34
C HIS A 857 -12.21 -29.77 -8.76
N ALA A 858 -13.49 -29.49 -8.93
CA ALA A 858 -14.08 -29.19 -10.24
C ALA A 858 -13.46 -27.94 -10.88
N VAL A 859 -13.13 -26.91 -10.10
CA VAL A 859 -12.38 -25.74 -10.59
C VAL A 859 -10.99 -26.13 -11.07
N SER A 860 -10.34 -27.09 -10.40
CA SER A 860 -9.00 -27.55 -10.75
C SER A 860 -8.91 -28.31 -12.09
N ALA A 861 -10.05 -28.69 -12.68
CA ALA A 861 -10.09 -29.26 -14.02
C ALA A 861 -9.54 -28.28 -15.10
N ALA A 862 -9.52 -26.99 -14.80
CA ALA A 862 -8.95 -25.96 -15.68
C ALA A 862 -7.42 -26.01 -15.81
N PHE A 863 -6.70 -26.74 -14.95
CA PHE A 863 -5.22 -26.81 -14.97
C PHE A 863 -4.70 -27.76 -16.04
N ASP A 864 -5.12 -27.52 -17.28
CA ASP A 864 -4.56 -28.20 -18.44
C ASP A 864 -3.43 -27.33 -19.02
N PRO A 865 -2.18 -27.85 -19.06
CA PRO A 865 -1.06 -27.10 -19.63
C PRO A 865 -1.30 -26.61 -21.07
N ALA A 866 -2.17 -27.29 -21.83
CA ALA A 866 -2.46 -26.95 -23.22
C ALA A 866 -3.33 -25.68 -23.39
N ILE A 867 -4.04 -25.24 -22.33
CA ILE A 867 -4.96 -24.11 -22.39
C ILE A 867 -4.51 -22.91 -21.53
N ARG A 868 -3.26 -22.92 -21.06
CA ARG A 868 -2.73 -21.82 -20.25
C ARG A 868 -2.14 -20.69 -21.09
N ALA A 869 -2.21 -19.47 -20.58
CA ALA A 869 -1.43 -18.34 -21.06
C ALA A 869 -0.28 -18.04 -20.07
N GLU A 870 0.91 -17.77 -20.58
CA GLU A 870 2.07 -17.44 -19.78
C GLU A 870 2.62 -16.04 -20.09
N GLY A 871 3.09 -15.35 -19.06
CA GLY A 871 3.93 -14.17 -19.15
C GLY A 871 5.26 -14.43 -18.47
N VAL A 872 6.35 -14.27 -19.19
CA VAL A 872 7.70 -14.56 -18.70
C VAL A 872 8.57 -13.31 -18.80
N VAL A 873 9.28 -12.99 -17.73
CA VAL A 873 10.34 -11.98 -17.73
C VAL A 873 11.62 -12.65 -17.25
N SER A 874 12.69 -12.56 -18.02
CA SER A 874 13.98 -13.17 -17.71
C SER A 874 15.13 -12.33 -18.24
N PRO A 875 16.35 -12.41 -17.67
CA PRO A 875 17.52 -11.82 -18.27
C PRO A 875 17.81 -12.47 -19.63
N GLU A 876 18.44 -11.71 -20.53
CA GLU A 876 18.94 -12.29 -21.80
C GLU A 876 19.86 -13.46 -21.49
N ARG A 877 19.65 -14.58 -22.18
CA ARG A 877 20.61 -15.69 -22.12
C ARG A 877 21.88 -15.18 -22.78
N SER A 878 22.96 -15.05 -22.01
CA SER A 878 24.30 -14.94 -22.60
C SER A 878 24.50 -16.20 -23.47
N GLU A 879 24.60 -16.02 -24.78
CA GLU A 879 24.96 -17.11 -25.73
C GLU A 879 26.31 -17.73 -25.39
#